data_a583ddb126698ded943ce109dbf7849c
#
_entry.id   a583ddb126698ded943ce109dbf7849c
#
_cell.length_a   1.000
_cell.length_b   1.000
_cell.length_c   1.000
_cell.angle_alpha   90.00
_cell.angle_beta   90.00
_cell.angle_gamma   90.00
#
_symmetry.space_group_name_H-M   'P 1'
#
loop_
_entity.id
_entity.type
_entity.pdbx_description
1 polymer ?
#
loop_
_entity_poly.entity_id
_entity_poly.type
_entity_poly.pdbx_seq_one_letter_code
_entity_poly.pdbx_strand_id
1 'polypeptide(L)'
;MNSLKLFSTLFGTLALSLILALPMRAQSRASKVIVTGQVTATDDKQPMIGVSVVVVETMQGTTTDLDGRYSIEAATGQTLSFSYLGYTETTHKIASGEANQTLDIALAPTTEAIDDVVVIAYGVRKKGTITGSVSTVKMEKIEKTPTAAFDHALQGQVPGLSVLSNTGEPSASTVMTIRGTNSINSGTAPLYILDGVPIEAKDFNAVNPADIESISVLKDASSTSIYGARAANGVIVITTKRGRKGDRPRIEYRMQLGLSQIANDKKWDLMNTAERIQYEKEIGMDAGQDYNLLSKTDVNWSRKVFNSAALLQSYELSVSGANDKTNYYVSAGYYNQDGTALGSSFQRYSARANFEQKAAKWLKLGVNNMLNYQAIRQADEGSYTLVTPISAARFMMPYWNPYRADGSIASISDGSWKGNGQNPIEWLANNPVKYSKYKLLSTAFAEATPIEGLTIRSQVGIDYSHTTGFGQSFPSYAPNQGQGLASRSSTDSYTLSITNTINYRFDIDRTHNFNFMVGHEGIDTHYEAFSLLAQGQNNDRLTDISSATRVTSWDDTIDSDYGFLSFFGRAEYNYDNRYFVDLSARADGSSRFGISRRWAGFWSVGFMWNMLNESFMEGSRRWLTNAQISLSTGTSGNSSIPNYEHLALVGGGADYVGNAGVGLLQPGNKNLGWERPWTTNLGLHFGFWHRLTVDAELYYKRTSDMLMEVPEPYSTSGFGYYWDNVGVMVNKGVEVSLGAALVSTKDFLWSVNANFSYNHNEIVELYNGVKEYERSNTNTKLMVGHSLGEFYINRYAGVNPANGDALWYTKDGQLTTELRDEDKVLVGKSYIAPWQGGFGTTLSWKGLSLTAQFSWVADRYMLNNDRYFDESNGRFASYNQSKRLLNRWKKPGDVTDIPRHGEYTEFDSRLLEDASFLRLKNLMISYSLPEALVRRSRVISGVRIYAQAQNLLTFTRFSGLDPEGSANIYAAQYPMARQFTFGLDLTF
;
A
#
# COMPACT_ATOMS: atom_id res chain seq x y z
N MET A 1 -2.23 -11.16 31.72
CA MET A 1 -1.05 -10.81 32.52
C MET A 1 0.06 -11.87 32.50
N ASN A 2 -0.22 -13.14 32.28
CA ASN A 2 0.82 -14.19 32.23
C ASN A 2 1.55 -14.30 30.88
N SER A 3 0.95 -13.90 29.77
CA SER A 3 1.55 -13.92 28.42
C SER A 3 2.63 -12.84 28.23
N LEU A 4 2.48 -11.69 28.88
CA LEU A 4 3.49 -10.62 28.82
C LEU A 4 4.80 -11.00 29.58
N LYS A 5 4.71 -11.81 30.63
CA LYS A 5 5.89 -12.29 31.38
C LYS A 5 6.69 -13.33 30.60
N LEU A 6 6.02 -14.15 29.78
CA LEU A 6 6.72 -15.14 28.94
C LEU A 6 7.48 -14.46 27.79
N PHE A 7 6.90 -13.40 27.22
CA PHE A 7 7.54 -12.64 26.13
C PHE A 7 8.72 -11.79 26.62
N SER A 8 8.63 -11.19 27.81
CA SER A 8 9.73 -10.43 28.42
C SER A 8 10.90 -11.32 28.82
N THR A 9 10.64 -12.57 29.25
CA THR A 9 11.68 -13.54 29.63
C THR A 9 12.40 -14.12 28.40
N LEU A 10 11.69 -14.37 27.29
CA LEU A 10 12.31 -14.83 26.03
C LEU A 10 13.16 -13.72 25.38
N PHE A 11 12.71 -12.47 25.44
CA PHE A 11 13.46 -11.33 24.89
C PHE A 11 14.71 -11.02 25.70
N GLY A 12 14.63 -11.12 27.02
CA GLY A 12 15.78 -10.91 27.92
C GLY A 12 16.87 -11.97 27.79
N THR A 13 16.51 -13.22 27.56
CA THR A 13 17.48 -14.33 27.42
C THR A 13 18.14 -14.38 26.06
N LEU A 14 17.45 -13.94 24.97
CA LEU A 14 18.04 -13.84 23.63
C LEU A 14 19.04 -12.66 23.51
N ALA A 15 18.80 -11.55 24.21
CA ALA A 15 19.72 -10.40 24.21
C ALA A 15 21.00 -10.64 25.05
N LEU A 16 20.93 -11.46 26.08
CA LEU A 16 22.07 -11.71 26.96
C LEU A 16 23.05 -12.78 26.45
N SER A 17 22.58 -13.69 25.59
CA SER A 17 23.44 -14.74 25.01
C SER A 17 24.29 -14.28 23.82
N LEU A 18 24.02 -13.08 23.23
CA LEU A 18 24.79 -12.54 22.10
C LEU A 18 26.00 -11.68 22.49
N ILE A 19 26.17 -11.33 23.76
CA ILE A 19 27.19 -10.37 24.21
C ILE A 19 28.54 -11.06 24.61
N LEU A 20 28.62 -12.37 24.65
CA LEU A 20 29.76 -13.11 25.28
C LEU A 20 30.72 -13.82 24.32
N ALA A 21 30.78 -13.51 23.02
CA ALA A 21 31.71 -14.16 22.08
C ALA A 21 32.43 -13.20 21.11
N LEU A 22 33.36 -12.42 21.60
CA LEU A 22 34.32 -11.72 20.73
C LEU A 22 35.77 -12.11 21.12
N PRO A 23 36.57 -12.69 20.22
CA PRO A 23 37.98 -12.90 20.44
C PRO A 23 38.79 -11.65 20.05
N MET A 24 39.57 -11.11 20.97
CA MET A 24 40.59 -10.08 20.70
C MET A 24 41.75 -10.70 19.91
N ARG A 25 42.11 -10.13 18.80
CA ARG A 25 43.33 -10.41 18.07
C ARG A 25 44.30 -9.21 18.13
N ALA A 26 45.54 -9.48 18.47
CA ALA A 26 46.61 -8.53 18.53
C ALA A 26 47.11 -8.13 17.11
N GLN A 27 47.33 -6.83 16.90
CA GLN A 27 47.87 -6.27 15.68
C GLN A 27 49.39 -6.32 15.61
N SER A 28 49.95 -6.83 14.50
CA SER A 28 51.35 -6.67 14.12
C SER A 28 51.55 -5.32 13.42
N ARG A 29 52.62 -4.60 13.75
CA ARG A 29 53.03 -3.36 13.05
C ARG A 29 53.46 -3.68 11.61
N ALA A 30 52.69 -3.24 10.61
CA ALA A 30 53.08 -3.25 9.19
C ALA A 30 53.87 -1.97 8.85
N SER A 31 54.85 -2.06 7.99
CA SER A 31 55.62 -0.88 7.48
C SER A 31 54.73 -0.01 6.56
N LYS A 32 54.79 1.31 6.77
CA LYS A 32 54.02 2.28 6.01
C LYS A 32 54.74 2.57 4.67
N VAL A 33 54.00 2.65 3.59
CA VAL A 33 54.42 2.92 2.22
C VAL A 33 53.62 4.12 1.69
N ILE A 34 54.26 5.05 0.99
CA ILE A 34 53.56 6.10 0.26
C ILE A 34 53.33 5.62 -1.17
N VAL A 35 52.06 5.49 -1.57
CA VAL A 35 51.70 5.14 -2.95
C VAL A 35 51.25 6.40 -3.69
N THR A 36 51.92 6.69 -4.81
CA THR A 36 51.59 7.80 -5.70
C THR A 36 51.25 7.26 -7.08
N GLY A 37 50.54 7.99 -7.92
CA GLY A 37 50.24 7.59 -9.28
C GLY A 37 49.24 8.51 -9.95
N GLN A 38 48.91 8.19 -11.19
CA GLN A 38 47.89 8.89 -11.98
C GLN A 38 46.71 7.98 -12.32
N VAL A 39 45.51 8.50 -12.20
CA VAL A 39 44.29 7.81 -12.64
C VAL A 39 43.84 8.43 -13.96
N THR A 40 43.65 7.57 -14.98
CA THR A 40 43.17 7.95 -16.32
C THR A 40 41.93 7.15 -16.68
N ALA A 41 41.10 7.65 -17.59
CA ALA A 41 40.02 6.90 -18.18
C ALA A 41 40.53 6.00 -19.33
N THR A 42 39.96 4.79 -19.49
CA THR A 42 40.38 3.86 -20.56
C THR A 42 39.88 4.25 -21.94
N ASP A 43 38.79 4.99 -22.02
CA ASP A 43 38.07 5.37 -23.24
C ASP A 43 38.72 6.55 -23.97
N ASP A 44 39.16 7.58 -23.26
CA ASP A 44 39.73 8.80 -23.83
C ASP A 44 41.16 9.09 -23.36
N LYS A 45 41.69 8.27 -22.44
CA LYS A 45 43.05 8.39 -21.83
C LYS A 45 43.29 9.72 -21.12
N GLN A 46 42.24 10.47 -20.79
CA GLN A 46 42.37 11.73 -20.06
C GLN A 46 42.55 11.49 -18.55
N PRO A 47 43.33 12.37 -17.88
CA PRO A 47 43.44 12.34 -16.42
C PRO A 47 42.10 12.55 -15.76
N MET A 48 41.81 11.75 -14.74
CA MET A 48 40.52 11.79 -14.03
C MET A 48 40.66 12.54 -12.71
N ILE A 49 40.03 13.71 -12.62
CA ILE A 49 39.96 14.52 -11.41
C ILE A 49 38.90 14.00 -10.43
N GLY A 50 39.18 13.97 -9.13
CA GLY A 50 38.21 13.67 -8.08
C GLY A 50 37.91 12.17 -7.93
N VAL A 51 38.73 11.27 -8.51
CA VAL A 51 38.62 9.83 -8.24
C VAL A 51 38.90 9.57 -6.76
N SER A 52 38.04 8.86 -6.09
CA SER A 52 38.24 8.44 -4.71
C SER A 52 39.23 7.28 -4.65
N VAL A 53 40.29 7.44 -3.91
CA VAL A 53 41.35 6.43 -3.67
C VAL A 53 41.36 6.10 -2.20
N VAL A 54 40.93 4.87 -1.84
CA VAL A 54 40.71 4.45 -0.45
C VAL A 54 41.49 3.19 -0.12
N VAL A 55 42.18 3.17 1.04
CA VAL A 55 42.72 1.94 1.61
C VAL A 55 41.60 1.15 2.24
N VAL A 56 41.22 0.02 1.64
CA VAL A 56 40.01 -0.79 2.01
C VAL A 56 40.04 -1.20 3.48
N GLU A 57 41.20 -1.60 4.01
CA GLU A 57 41.31 -2.11 5.38
C GLU A 57 41.30 -1.02 6.46
N THR A 58 41.62 0.23 6.12
CA THR A 58 41.69 1.34 7.09
C THR A 58 40.69 2.45 6.80
N MET A 59 40.04 2.41 5.62
CA MET A 59 39.14 3.45 5.12
C MET A 59 39.78 4.84 5.03
N GLN A 60 41.10 4.88 5.07
CA GLN A 60 41.88 6.12 4.83
C GLN A 60 41.84 6.42 3.33
N GLY A 61 41.42 7.61 2.93
CA GLY A 61 41.24 7.97 1.51
C GLY A 61 41.85 9.30 1.15
N THR A 62 42.09 9.45 -0.14
CA THR A 62 42.46 10.70 -0.83
C THR A 62 41.66 10.82 -2.13
N THR A 63 41.74 11.95 -2.82
CA THR A 63 41.15 12.14 -4.15
C THR A 63 42.20 12.60 -5.14
N THR A 64 42.04 12.26 -6.42
CA THR A 64 42.93 12.74 -7.46
C THR A 64 42.74 14.24 -7.69
N ASP A 65 43.88 14.92 -8.03
CA ASP A 65 43.94 16.33 -8.35
C ASP A 65 43.50 16.63 -9.81
N LEU A 66 43.73 17.89 -10.28
CA LEU A 66 43.37 18.34 -11.64
C LEU A 66 44.11 17.56 -12.75
N ASP A 67 45.31 17.02 -12.46
CA ASP A 67 46.10 16.22 -13.37
C ASP A 67 45.85 14.71 -13.18
N GLY A 68 44.81 14.31 -12.42
CA GLY A 68 44.47 12.92 -12.11
C GLY A 68 45.46 12.25 -11.15
N ARG A 69 46.37 13.00 -10.48
CA ARG A 69 47.38 12.45 -9.59
C ARG A 69 46.87 12.29 -8.17
N TYR A 70 47.36 11.24 -7.47
CA TYR A 70 47.06 10.98 -6.09
C TYR A 70 48.31 10.61 -5.27
N SER A 71 48.24 10.79 -3.98
CA SER A 71 49.20 10.32 -2.99
C SER A 71 48.49 9.85 -1.75
N ILE A 72 48.76 8.60 -1.32
CA ILE A 72 48.13 7.99 -0.16
C ILE A 72 49.13 7.16 0.65
N GLU A 73 49.03 7.27 1.98
CA GLU A 73 49.83 6.46 2.91
C GLU A 73 49.06 5.16 3.26
N ALA A 74 49.67 4.01 3.02
CA ALA A 74 49.09 2.71 3.30
C ALA A 74 50.17 1.71 3.76
N ALA A 75 49.76 0.55 4.27
CA ALA A 75 50.70 -0.50 4.68
C ALA A 75 50.83 -1.57 3.59
N THR A 76 51.97 -2.23 3.56
CA THR A 76 52.20 -3.40 2.67
C THR A 76 51.13 -4.48 2.92
N GLY A 77 50.58 -4.99 1.83
CA GLY A 77 49.55 -6.01 1.85
C GLY A 77 48.12 -5.48 1.95
N GLN A 78 47.95 -4.16 2.17
CA GLN A 78 46.63 -3.52 2.10
C GLN A 78 46.21 -3.33 0.63
N THR A 79 44.91 -3.11 0.44
CA THR A 79 44.25 -2.97 -0.85
C THR A 79 43.80 -1.52 -1.05
N LEU A 80 44.26 -0.88 -2.16
CA LEU A 80 43.70 0.40 -2.61
C LEU A 80 42.48 0.14 -3.47
N SER A 81 41.40 0.84 -3.23
CA SER A 81 40.24 0.91 -4.11
C SER A 81 40.19 2.28 -4.81
N PHE A 82 39.97 2.26 -6.11
CA PHE A 82 39.79 3.43 -6.95
C PHE A 82 38.36 3.45 -7.47
N SER A 83 37.57 4.43 -7.05
CA SER A 83 36.18 4.55 -7.45
C SER A 83 35.83 5.95 -7.95
N TYR A 84 35.06 6.02 -9.03
CA TYR A 84 34.57 7.24 -9.60
C TYR A 84 33.18 7.03 -10.20
N LEU A 85 32.30 8.02 -10.07
CA LEU A 85 30.91 7.90 -10.54
C LEU A 85 30.89 7.71 -12.08
N GLY A 86 30.29 6.59 -12.52
CA GLY A 86 30.25 6.22 -13.94
C GLY A 86 31.41 5.38 -14.42
N TYR A 87 32.30 4.92 -13.54
CA TYR A 87 33.45 4.06 -13.85
C TYR A 87 33.48 2.83 -12.94
N THR A 88 34.00 1.73 -13.48
CA THR A 88 34.14 0.46 -12.75
C THR A 88 35.19 0.60 -11.66
N GLU A 89 34.83 0.30 -10.41
CA GLU A 89 35.76 0.28 -9.30
C GLU A 89 36.88 -0.72 -9.55
N THR A 90 38.12 -0.27 -9.38
CA THR A 90 39.32 -1.10 -9.56
C THR A 90 40.05 -1.18 -8.24
N THR A 91 40.44 -2.36 -7.83
CA THR A 91 41.24 -2.58 -6.63
C THR A 91 42.63 -3.08 -6.92
N HIS A 92 43.62 -2.59 -6.14
CA HIS A 92 45.00 -3.02 -6.28
C HIS A 92 45.63 -3.29 -4.92
N LYS A 93 46.23 -4.47 -4.75
CA LYS A 93 46.92 -4.85 -3.51
C LYS A 93 48.36 -4.37 -3.50
N ILE A 94 48.73 -3.65 -2.44
CA ILE A 94 50.07 -3.06 -2.28
C ILE A 94 51.11 -4.17 -2.09
N ALA A 95 52.10 -4.24 -3.00
CA ALA A 95 53.17 -5.25 -2.95
C ALA A 95 54.15 -4.99 -1.79
N SER A 96 54.85 -6.02 -1.34
CA SER A 96 56.01 -5.86 -0.44
C SER A 96 57.22 -5.39 -1.20
N GLY A 97 57.76 -4.21 -0.89
CA GLY A 97 58.86 -3.63 -1.61
C GLY A 97 59.28 -2.27 -1.05
N GLU A 98 59.62 -1.33 -1.89
CA GLU A 98 60.18 -0.01 -1.58
C GLU A 98 59.23 0.87 -0.78
N ALA A 99 59.79 1.83 -0.03
CA ALA A 99 59.03 2.79 0.83
C ALA A 99 58.13 3.76 0.03
N ASN A 100 58.39 3.94 -1.27
CA ASN A 100 57.59 4.73 -2.22
C ASN A 100 57.23 3.86 -3.43
N GLN A 101 55.96 3.73 -3.76
CA GLN A 101 55.49 3.00 -4.93
C GLN A 101 54.71 3.92 -5.87
N THR A 102 54.94 3.81 -7.17
CA THR A 102 54.14 4.49 -8.19
C THR A 102 53.17 3.49 -8.81
N LEU A 103 51.86 3.81 -8.78
CA LEU A 103 50.81 2.96 -9.29
C LEU A 103 49.82 3.79 -10.15
N ASP A 104 49.96 3.67 -11.47
CA ASP A 104 49.04 4.30 -12.41
C ASP A 104 47.86 3.36 -12.68
N ILE A 105 46.65 3.89 -12.65
CA ILE A 105 45.39 3.14 -12.80
C ILE A 105 44.59 3.71 -13.96
N ALA A 106 44.07 2.85 -14.82
CA ALA A 106 43.10 3.21 -15.84
C ALA A 106 41.72 2.67 -15.45
N LEU A 107 40.76 3.55 -15.20
CA LEU A 107 39.40 3.19 -14.90
C LEU A 107 38.61 3.01 -16.19
N ALA A 108 37.90 1.91 -16.33
CA ALA A 108 37.00 1.68 -17.44
C ALA A 108 35.65 2.35 -17.15
N PRO A 109 35.06 3.12 -18.09
CA PRO A 109 33.68 3.58 -17.92
C PRO A 109 32.78 2.40 -17.65
N THR A 110 31.91 2.54 -16.67
CA THR A 110 30.90 1.54 -16.41
C THR A 110 29.96 1.57 -17.60
N THR A 111 30.13 0.66 -18.54
CA THR A 111 29.12 0.35 -19.57
C THR A 111 27.91 -0.35 -18.96
N GLU A 112 28.02 -0.72 -17.71
CA GLU A 112 26.91 -1.21 -16.89
C GLU A 112 26.39 -0.02 -16.08
N ALA A 113 25.18 0.49 -16.46
CA ALA A 113 24.29 1.11 -15.46
C ALA A 113 24.34 0.19 -14.24
N ILE A 114 24.55 0.72 -13.03
CA ILE A 114 24.56 -0.03 -11.78
C ILE A 114 23.54 -1.14 -11.92
N ASP A 115 23.99 -2.40 -11.93
CA ASP A 115 23.13 -3.55 -12.14
C ASP A 115 22.06 -3.60 -11.05
N ASP A 116 20.94 -2.90 -11.27
CA ASP A 116 19.75 -3.02 -10.44
C ASP A 116 19.23 -4.45 -10.63
N VAL A 117 19.54 -5.26 -9.64
CA VAL A 117 19.08 -6.63 -9.60
C VAL A 117 17.66 -6.62 -9.07
N VAL A 118 16.75 -7.24 -9.81
CA VAL A 118 15.33 -7.35 -9.44
C VAL A 118 15.02 -8.81 -9.13
N VAL A 119 14.37 -9.04 -8.00
CA VAL A 119 13.83 -10.37 -7.67
C VAL A 119 12.55 -10.56 -8.48
N ILE A 120 12.56 -11.49 -9.42
CA ILE A 120 11.41 -11.84 -10.25
C ILE A 120 11.30 -13.37 -10.27
N ALA A 121 10.08 -13.86 -10.05
CA ALA A 121 9.66 -15.19 -10.43
C ALA A 121 10.67 -16.28 -10.03
N TYR A 122 10.87 -16.45 -8.73
CA TYR A 122 11.74 -17.48 -8.13
C TYR A 122 13.25 -17.34 -8.44
N GLY A 123 13.68 -16.17 -8.97
CA GLY A 123 15.07 -15.88 -9.31
C GLY A 123 15.43 -14.40 -9.17
N VAL A 124 16.74 -14.13 -9.31
CA VAL A 124 17.31 -12.78 -9.31
C VAL A 124 17.78 -12.46 -10.72
N ARG A 125 17.33 -11.33 -11.28
CA ARG A 125 17.68 -10.90 -12.66
C ARG A 125 18.22 -9.48 -12.68
N LYS A 126 19.11 -9.21 -13.65
CA LYS A 126 19.50 -7.85 -13.94
C LYS A 126 18.35 -7.11 -14.62
N LYS A 127 17.98 -5.91 -14.16
CA LYS A 127 16.90 -5.11 -14.74
C LYS A 127 16.99 -4.95 -16.25
N GLY A 128 18.20 -4.73 -16.79
CA GLY A 128 18.46 -4.58 -18.22
C GLY A 128 18.31 -5.85 -19.09
N THR A 129 17.98 -7.01 -18.48
CA THR A 129 17.78 -8.30 -19.21
C THR A 129 16.33 -8.79 -19.15
N ILE A 130 15.42 -7.98 -18.59
CA ILE A 130 14.02 -8.35 -18.40
C ILE A 130 13.23 -7.87 -19.61
N THR A 131 12.55 -8.77 -20.31
CA THR A 131 11.72 -8.47 -21.47
C THR A 131 10.36 -7.87 -21.09
N GLY A 132 9.95 -8.05 -19.83
CA GLY A 132 8.66 -7.61 -19.30
C GLY A 132 8.71 -6.25 -18.62
N SER A 133 7.52 -5.68 -18.37
CA SER A 133 7.31 -4.41 -17.67
C SER A 133 7.49 -4.58 -16.16
N VAL A 134 8.58 -4.04 -15.62
CA VAL A 134 8.90 -4.08 -14.19
C VAL A 134 9.33 -2.72 -13.70
N SER A 135 8.66 -2.22 -12.67
CA SER A 135 9.05 -0.99 -11.98
C SER A 135 9.54 -1.32 -10.57
N THR A 136 10.75 -0.91 -10.23
CA THR A 136 11.35 -1.16 -8.90
C THR A 136 11.52 0.13 -8.12
N VAL A 137 11.06 0.13 -6.88
CA VAL A 137 11.22 1.21 -5.91
C VAL A 137 12.19 0.75 -4.83
N LYS A 138 13.33 1.42 -4.74
CA LYS A 138 14.31 1.19 -3.66
C LYS A 138 13.84 1.91 -2.41
N MET A 139 13.76 1.17 -1.29
CA MET A 139 13.23 1.71 -0.04
C MET A 139 14.11 2.77 0.61
N GLU A 140 15.39 2.89 0.30
CA GLU A 140 16.25 3.98 0.79
C GLU A 140 15.64 5.38 0.62
N LYS A 141 14.77 5.56 -0.40
CA LYS A 141 14.07 6.81 -0.67
C LYS A 141 12.80 6.98 0.19
N ILE A 142 12.21 5.89 0.67
CA ILE A 142 10.88 5.83 1.26
C ILE A 142 10.90 5.36 2.72
N GLU A 143 11.86 4.53 3.14
CA GLU A 143 11.95 3.92 4.48
C GLU A 143 12.01 4.94 5.64
N LYS A 144 12.28 6.19 5.32
CA LYS A 144 12.35 7.31 6.26
C LYS A 144 10.97 7.91 6.58
N THR A 145 9.94 7.46 5.88
CA THR A 145 8.57 7.90 6.10
C THR A 145 7.95 7.05 7.21
N PRO A 146 7.69 7.62 8.41
CA PRO A 146 7.09 6.88 9.51
C PRO A 146 5.64 6.59 9.19
N THR A 147 5.37 5.40 8.70
CA THR A 147 4.03 4.91 8.39
C THR A 147 3.80 3.57 9.08
N ALA A 148 2.56 3.34 9.51
CA ALA A 148 2.17 2.04 10.03
C ALA A 148 2.35 0.94 8.97
N ALA A 149 2.02 1.25 7.70
CA ALA A 149 2.15 0.35 6.57
C ALA A 149 2.94 1.01 5.43
N PHE A 150 3.75 0.23 4.70
CA PHE A 150 4.65 0.72 3.64
C PHE A 150 3.92 1.13 2.36
N ASP A 151 2.73 0.66 2.15
CA ASP A 151 1.91 0.84 0.95
C ASP A 151 1.59 2.32 0.65
N HIS A 152 1.33 3.12 1.71
CA HIS A 152 1.14 4.56 1.58
C HIS A 152 2.33 5.28 0.92
N ALA A 153 3.53 4.75 1.07
CA ALA A 153 4.74 5.33 0.51
C ALA A 153 4.89 5.06 -1.00
N LEU A 154 4.14 4.12 -1.56
CA LEU A 154 4.16 3.79 -3.00
C LEU A 154 3.30 4.74 -3.85
N GLN A 155 2.43 5.53 -3.24
CA GLN A 155 1.52 6.42 -3.96
C GLN A 155 2.28 7.45 -4.82
N GLY A 156 1.99 7.47 -6.12
CA GLY A 156 2.64 8.36 -7.08
C GLY A 156 4.11 8.01 -7.39
N GLN A 157 4.62 6.83 -6.97
CA GLN A 157 5.99 6.39 -7.23
C GLN A 157 6.12 5.54 -8.50
N VAL A 158 5.08 4.78 -8.85
CA VAL A 158 5.10 3.80 -9.94
C VAL A 158 4.01 4.13 -10.95
N PRO A 159 4.35 4.32 -12.25
CA PRO A 159 3.33 4.51 -13.27
C PRO A 159 2.47 3.26 -13.42
N GLY A 160 1.16 3.45 -13.61
CA GLY A 160 0.19 2.36 -13.72
C GLY A 160 -0.24 1.70 -12.41
N LEU A 161 0.39 2.04 -11.28
CA LEU A 161 -0.02 1.62 -9.94
C LEU A 161 -0.89 2.72 -9.30
N SER A 162 -2.17 2.41 -9.09
CA SER A 162 -3.08 3.23 -8.28
C SER A 162 -2.99 2.79 -6.83
N VAL A 163 -2.77 3.73 -5.92
CA VAL A 163 -2.75 3.51 -4.48
C VAL A 163 -3.68 4.53 -3.86
N LEU A 164 -4.80 4.08 -3.32
CA LEU A 164 -5.81 4.93 -2.71
C LEU A 164 -6.07 4.50 -1.27
N SER A 165 -6.12 5.46 -0.36
CA SER A 165 -6.46 5.22 1.04
C SER A 165 -7.95 5.45 1.25
N ASN A 166 -8.68 4.42 1.66
CA ASN A 166 -10.11 4.56 1.99
C ASN A 166 -10.33 5.27 3.32
N THR A 167 -9.34 5.25 4.20
CA THR A 167 -9.42 5.80 5.55
C THR A 167 -8.06 6.29 6.01
N GLY A 168 -8.05 7.30 6.88
CA GLY A 168 -6.85 7.81 7.57
C GLY A 168 -6.56 7.12 8.91
N GLU A 169 -7.26 6.04 9.24
CA GLU A 169 -7.09 5.26 10.45
C GLU A 169 -5.69 4.63 10.49
N PRO A 170 -4.94 4.72 11.63
CA PRO A 170 -3.53 4.31 11.68
C PRO A 170 -3.23 2.86 11.33
N SER A 171 -4.18 1.93 11.54
CA SER A 171 -4.02 0.50 11.23
C SER A 171 -4.42 0.10 9.81
N ALA A 172 -5.05 1.02 9.06
CA ALA A 172 -5.59 0.73 7.74
C ALA A 172 -4.51 0.54 6.67
N SER A 173 -4.78 -0.34 5.72
CA SER A 173 -4.02 -0.53 4.49
C SER A 173 -4.68 0.18 3.31
N THR A 174 -3.91 0.46 2.26
CA THR A 174 -4.42 1.06 1.03
C THR A 174 -5.04 0.03 0.09
N VAL A 175 -5.89 0.50 -0.82
CA VAL A 175 -6.36 -0.27 -1.97
C VAL A 175 -5.42 0.00 -3.14
N MET A 176 -4.83 -1.07 -3.67
CA MET A 176 -3.94 -0.99 -4.82
C MET A 176 -4.54 -1.67 -6.03
N THR A 177 -4.42 -1.03 -7.19
CA THR A 177 -4.77 -1.62 -8.49
C THR A 177 -3.67 -1.32 -9.52
N ILE A 178 -3.39 -2.28 -10.41
CA ILE A 178 -2.41 -2.13 -11.48
C ILE A 178 -3.14 -2.11 -12.83
N ARG A 179 -2.96 -1.03 -13.60
CA ARG A 179 -3.57 -0.85 -14.94
C ARG A 179 -5.09 -0.98 -14.93
N GLY A 180 -5.72 -0.40 -13.90
CA GLY A 180 -7.17 -0.33 -13.75
C GLY A 180 -7.82 -1.58 -13.17
N THR A 181 -9.15 -1.55 -13.10
CA THR A 181 -10.00 -2.64 -12.61
C THR A 181 -10.24 -3.63 -13.73
N ASN A 182 -10.06 -4.92 -13.47
CA ASN A 182 -10.04 -5.97 -14.49
C ASN A 182 -11.19 -6.97 -14.39
N SER A 183 -12.02 -6.87 -13.35
CA SER A 183 -13.16 -7.76 -13.09
C SER A 183 -14.34 -7.00 -12.53
N ILE A 184 -15.55 -7.56 -12.64
CA ILE A 184 -16.80 -6.98 -12.13
C ILE A 184 -17.04 -7.39 -10.67
N ASN A 185 -16.99 -8.68 -10.36
CA ASN A 185 -17.29 -9.24 -9.04
C ASN A 185 -16.10 -9.95 -8.38
N SER A 186 -15.09 -10.34 -9.16
CA SER A 186 -13.87 -10.96 -8.63
C SER A 186 -12.90 -9.93 -8.05
N GLY A 187 -12.00 -10.35 -7.16
CA GLY A 187 -10.99 -9.48 -6.55
C GLY A 187 -10.06 -8.83 -7.57
N THR A 188 -9.77 -7.54 -7.38
CA THR A 188 -8.95 -6.72 -8.28
C THR A 188 -7.59 -6.34 -7.70
N ALA A 189 -7.29 -6.77 -6.46
CA ALA A 189 -6.01 -6.54 -5.82
C ALA A 189 -4.87 -7.32 -6.50
N PRO A 190 -3.65 -6.76 -6.60
CA PRO A 190 -2.47 -7.48 -7.04
C PRO A 190 -2.14 -8.66 -6.11
N LEU A 191 -1.37 -9.61 -6.61
CA LEU A 191 -0.73 -10.63 -5.77
C LEU A 191 0.48 -10.01 -5.05
N TYR A 192 0.57 -10.20 -3.74
CA TYR A 192 1.70 -9.72 -2.93
C TYR A 192 2.58 -10.87 -2.52
N ILE A 193 3.89 -10.73 -2.76
CA ILE A 193 4.91 -11.73 -2.45
C ILE A 193 5.96 -11.10 -1.53
N LEU A 194 6.11 -11.60 -0.32
CA LEU A 194 7.15 -11.18 0.63
C LEU A 194 8.18 -12.31 0.80
N ASP A 195 9.42 -12.07 0.35
CA ASP A 195 10.53 -13.05 0.36
C ASP A 195 10.16 -14.42 -0.23
N GLY A 196 9.30 -14.42 -1.27
CA GLY A 196 8.84 -15.60 -1.98
C GLY A 196 7.59 -16.29 -1.41
N VAL A 197 6.94 -15.72 -0.39
CA VAL A 197 5.67 -16.22 0.18
C VAL A 197 4.54 -15.27 -0.17
N PRO A 198 3.38 -15.76 -0.62
CA PRO A 198 2.18 -14.95 -0.79
C PRO A 198 1.69 -14.41 0.55
N ILE A 199 1.33 -13.12 0.58
CA ILE A 199 0.71 -12.45 1.73
C ILE A 199 -0.53 -11.68 1.28
N GLU A 200 -1.42 -11.34 2.21
CA GLU A 200 -2.60 -10.55 1.93
C GLU A 200 -2.39 -9.06 2.23
N ALA A 201 -3.13 -8.18 1.54
CA ALA A 201 -3.06 -6.72 1.74
C ALA A 201 -3.38 -6.30 3.18
N LYS A 202 -4.29 -7.00 3.87
CA LYS A 202 -4.65 -6.76 5.27
C LYS A 202 -3.48 -6.95 6.26
N ASP A 203 -2.35 -7.52 5.78
CA ASP A 203 -1.16 -7.81 6.60
C ASP A 203 -0.01 -6.84 6.36
N PHE A 204 -0.18 -5.81 5.53
CA PHE A 204 0.88 -4.84 5.24
C PHE A 204 1.35 -4.08 6.48
N ASN A 205 0.44 -3.78 7.41
CA ASN A 205 0.77 -3.12 8.66
C ASN A 205 1.61 -4.00 9.62
N ALA A 206 1.70 -5.32 9.35
CA ALA A 206 2.59 -6.22 10.07
C ALA A 206 4.05 -6.10 9.58
N VAL A 207 4.29 -5.69 8.33
CA VAL A 207 5.63 -5.56 7.77
C VAL A 207 6.24 -4.23 8.20
N ASN A 208 7.39 -4.28 8.89
CA ASN A 208 8.11 -3.06 9.23
C ASN A 208 8.75 -2.46 7.96
N PRO A 209 8.41 -1.20 7.57
CA PRO A 209 8.99 -0.56 6.39
C PRO A 209 10.52 -0.49 6.41
N ALA A 210 11.13 -0.40 7.59
CA ALA A 210 12.58 -0.35 7.75
C ALA A 210 13.30 -1.65 7.37
N ASP A 211 12.59 -2.79 7.39
CA ASP A 211 13.14 -4.09 7.00
C ASP A 211 13.11 -4.33 5.49
N ILE A 212 12.42 -3.49 4.71
CA ILE A 212 12.27 -3.66 3.26
C ILE A 212 13.49 -3.09 2.55
N GLU A 213 14.05 -3.83 1.58
CA GLU A 213 15.13 -3.38 0.70
C GLU A 213 14.56 -2.77 -0.58
N SER A 214 13.62 -3.48 -1.24
CA SER A 214 13.01 -3.03 -2.48
C SER A 214 11.61 -3.59 -2.68
N ILE A 215 10.83 -2.88 -3.49
CA ILE A 215 9.50 -3.30 -3.94
C ILE A 215 9.50 -3.25 -5.47
N SER A 216 9.17 -4.39 -6.09
CA SER A 216 9.08 -4.52 -7.56
C SER A 216 7.63 -4.77 -7.96
N VAL A 217 7.14 -3.95 -8.89
CA VAL A 217 5.77 -4.02 -9.43
C VAL A 217 5.84 -4.62 -10.84
N LEU A 218 5.26 -5.82 -11.02
CA LEU A 218 5.19 -6.57 -12.25
C LEU A 218 3.84 -6.33 -12.91
N LYS A 219 3.82 -5.82 -14.15
CA LYS A 219 2.60 -5.27 -14.73
C LYS A 219 2.12 -5.98 -16.00
N ASP A 220 2.98 -6.74 -16.67
CA ASP A 220 2.67 -7.41 -17.95
C ASP A 220 2.73 -8.92 -17.88
N ALA A 221 2.30 -9.60 -18.95
CA ALA A 221 2.24 -11.06 -18.98
C ALA A 221 3.62 -11.72 -18.88
N SER A 222 4.69 -11.18 -19.47
CA SER A 222 6.03 -11.77 -19.42
C SER A 222 6.60 -11.80 -18.00
N SER A 223 6.30 -10.79 -17.19
CA SER A 223 6.73 -10.72 -15.80
C SER A 223 5.80 -11.49 -14.84
N THR A 224 4.51 -11.61 -15.15
CA THR A 224 3.48 -12.13 -14.22
C THR A 224 3.02 -13.56 -14.51
N SER A 225 3.10 -14.08 -15.76
CA SER A 225 2.55 -15.39 -16.13
C SER A 225 3.14 -16.56 -15.33
N ILE A 226 4.37 -16.45 -14.88
CA ILE A 226 5.01 -17.47 -14.04
C ILE A 226 4.42 -17.55 -12.62
N TYR A 227 3.73 -16.50 -12.16
CA TYR A 227 2.91 -16.51 -10.94
C TYR A 227 1.48 -16.99 -11.20
N GLY A 228 1.10 -17.18 -12.48
CA GLY A 228 -0.07 -17.88 -13.00
C GLY A 228 -1.40 -17.33 -12.54
N ALA A 229 -2.14 -18.21 -11.93
CA ALA A 229 -3.56 -18.10 -11.58
C ALA A 229 -3.95 -16.99 -10.60
N ARG A 230 -3.00 -16.30 -9.98
CA ARG A 230 -3.25 -15.21 -9.01
C ARG A 230 -2.70 -13.87 -9.49
N ALA A 231 -2.10 -13.85 -10.69
CA ALA A 231 -1.34 -12.71 -11.18
C ALA A 231 -2.09 -11.85 -12.21
N ALA A 232 -3.37 -12.10 -12.42
CA ALA A 232 -4.23 -11.34 -13.34
C ALA A 232 -4.18 -9.83 -13.12
N ASN A 233 -4.10 -9.43 -11.86
CA ASN A 233 -4.11 -8.03 -11.46
C ASN A 233 -2.69 -7.45 -11.24
N GLY A 234 -1.64 -8.17 -11.73
CA GLY A 234 -0.25 -7.84 -11.49
C GLY A 234 0.31 -8.45 -10.21
N VAL A 235 1.62 -8.27 -9.98
CA VAL A 235 2.31 -8.81 -8.80
C VAL A 235 3.18 -7.73 -8.18
N ILE A 236 3.14 -7.62 -6.86
CA ILE A 236 4.02 -6.76 -6.07
C ILE A 236 4.96 -7.66 -5.26
N VAL A 237 6.24 -7.64 -5.61
CA VAL A 237 7.29 -8.43 -4.95
C VAL A 237 8.03 -7.54 -3.96
N ILE A 238 8.02 -7.92 -2.70
CA ILE A 238 8.66 -7.23 -1.59
C ILE A 238 9.86 -8.06 -1.15
N THR A 239 11.04 -7.42 -1.21
CA THR A 239 12.31 -8.04 -0.80
C THR A 239 12.81 -7.36 0.46
N THR A 240 13.20 -8.14 1.45
CA THR A 240 13.71 -7.62 2.73
C THR A 240 15.22 -7.56 2.77
N LYS A 241 15.74 -6.71 3.68
CA LYS A 241 17.17 -6.44 3.86
C LYS A 241 17.94 -7.71 4.24
N ARG A 242 19.18 -7.76 3.75
CA ARG A 242 20.18 -8.81 4.03
C ARG A 242 21.52 -8.15 4.34
N GLY A 243 22.46 -8.89 4.91
CA GLY A 243 23.84 -8.44 5.07
C GLY A 243 24.53 -8.33 3.71
N ARG A 244 25.41 -7.34 3.54
CA ARG A 244 26.20 -7.14 2.30
C ARG A 244 27.56 -7.79 2.43
N LYS A 245 27.99 -8.47 1.38
CA LYS A 245 29.31 -9.15 1.35
C LYS A 245 30.44 -8.14 1.49
N GLY A 246 31.40 -8.43 2.36
CA GLY A 246 32.56 -7.58 2.64
C GLY A 246 32.35 -6.52 3.72
N ASP A 247 31.12 -6.32 4.18
CA ASP A 247 30.83 -5.37 5.25
C ASP A 247 31.26 -5.95 6.62
N ARG A 248 31.76 -5.08 7.48
CA ARG A 248 31.83 -5.36 8.93
C ARG A 248 30.39 -5.43 9.47
N PRO A 249 30.13 -6.10 10.64
CA PRO A 249 28.85 -5.98 11.29
C PRO A 249 28.46 -4.52 11.44
N ARG A 250 27.26 -4.18 10.90
CA ARG A 250 26.72 -2.82 10.92
C ARG A 250 25.54 -2.82 11.86
N ILE A 251 25.57 -1.94 12.82
CA ILE A 251 24.46 -1.70 13.76
C ILE A 251 23.83 -0.38 13.39
N GLU A 252 22.52 -0.37 13.17
CA GLU A 252 21.74 0.84 12.89
C GLU A 252 20.67 1.02 13.98
N TYR A 253 20.60 2.23 14.52
CA TYR A 253 19.53 2.64 15.42
C TYR A 253 18.79 3.81 14.77
N ARG A 254 17.48 3.72 14.69
CA ARG A 254 16.59 4.77 14.19
C ARG A 254 15.56 5.14 15.24
N MET A 255 15.36 6.43 15.42
CA MET A 255 14.32 7.00 16.26
C MET A 255 13.52 8.02 15.48
N GLN A 256 12.20 7.96 15.59
CA GLN A 256 11.29 8.94 15.02
C GLN A 256 10.24 9.34 16.06
N LEU A 257 10.05 10.65 16.20
CA LEU A 257 9.04 11.23 17.07
C LEU A 257 8.21 12.21 16.24
N GLY A 258 6.89 12.12 16.33
CA GLY A 258 6.01 12.94 15.51
C GLY A 258 4.68 13.25 16.16
N LEU A 259 3.98 14.19 15.54
CA LEU A 259 2.64 14.60 15.90
C LEU A 259 1.75 14.54 14.65
N SER A 260 0.55 14.02 14.82
CA SER A 260 -0.46 13.90 13.78
C SER A 260 -1.67 14.75 14.12
N GLN A 261 -2.27 15.36 13.10
CA GLN A 261 -3.52 16.10 13.19
C GLN A 261 -4.33 15.90 11.91
N ILE A 262 -5.63 16.16 11.93
CA ILE A 262 -6.43 16.08 10.70
C ILE A 262 -5.95 17.12 9.67
N ALA A 263 -5.97 16.73 8.37
CA ALA A 263 -5.36 17.56 7.34
C ALA A 263 -6.16 18.81 6.97
N ASN A 264 -7.50 18.77 7.00
CA ASN A 264 -8.39 19.79 6.44
C ASN A 264 -9.58 20.14 7.33
N ASP A 265 -9.37 20.31 8.64
CA ASP A 265 -10.41 20.58 9.64
C ASP A 265 -11.28 21.84 9.37
N LYS A 266 -10.82 22.75 8.52
CA LYS A 266 -11.52 24.00 8.18
C LYS A 266 -12.43 23.89 6.96
N LYS A 267 -12.53 22.74 6.31
CA LYS A 267 -13.37 22.57 5.12
C LYS A 267 -14.86 22.47 5.41
N TRP A 268 -15.23 22.06 6.63
CA TRP A 268 -16.62 21.99 7.01
C TRP A 268 -17.21 23.36 7.27
N ASP A 269 -18.14 23.78 6.43
CA ASP A 269 -18.87 25.04 6.58
C ASP A 269 -20.17 24.82 7.34
N LEU A 270 -20.04 24.38 8.59
CA LEU A 270 -21.16 24.05 9.48
C LEU A 270 -21.66 25.28 10.22
N MET A 271 -22.96 25.30 10.51
CA MET A 271 -23.57 26.37 11.31
C MET A 271 -22.98 26.37 12.72
N ASN A 272 -22.61 27.55 13.21
CA ASN A 272 -22.38 27.80 14.62
C ASN A 272 -23.72 27.93 15.36
N THR A 273 -23.69 28.11 16.68
CA THR A 273 -24.90 28.19 17.50
C THR A 273 -25.85 29.33 17.08
N ALA A 274 -25.33 30.50 16.78
CA ALA A 274 -26.16 31.66 16.37
C ALA A 274 -26.84 31.38 15.00
N GLU A 275 -26.07 30.89 14.03
CA GLU A 275 -26.55 30.53 12.70
C GLU A 275 -27.56 29.37 12.76
N ARG A 276 -27.31 28.36 13.61
CA ARG A 276 -28.24 27.25 13.79
C ARG A 276 -29.56 27.67 14.42
N ILE A 277 -29.53 28.51 15.46
CA ILE A 277 -30.74 29.07 16.07
C ILE A 277 -31.51 29.96 15.08
N GLN A 278 -30.81 30.75 14.27
CA GLN A 278 -31.45 31.52 13.19
C GLN A 278 -32.15 30.57 12.20
N TYR A 279 -31.49 29.52 11.74
CA TYR A 279 -32.07 28.54 10.83
C TYR A 279 -33.30 27.85 11.41
N GLU A 280 -33.24 27.39 12.67
CA GLU A 280 -34.36 26.74 13.36
C GLU A 280 -35.57 27.65 13.48
N LYS A 281 -35.37 28.91 13.81
CA LYS A 281 -36.46 29.90 13.85
C LYS A 281 -37.06 30.16 12.47
N GLU A 282 -36.24 30.24 11.43
CA GLU A 282 -36.68 30.47 10.05
C GLU A 282 -37.49 29.29 9.48
N ILE A 283 -37.29 28.07 9.98
CA ILE A 283 -38.02 26.89 9.52
C ILE A 283 -39.13 26.41 10.47
N GLY A 284 -39.37 27.19 11.56
CA GLY A 284 -40.47 26.89 12.50
C GLY A 284 -40.18 25.72 13.46
N MET A 285 -38.91 25.44 13.75
CA MET A 285 -38.50 24.40 14.73
C MET A 285 -38.33 24.95 16.15
N ASP A 286 -38.80 26.15 16.44
CA ASP A 286 -38.59 26.85 17.69
C ASP A 286 -39.54 26.48 18.84
N ALA A 287 -40.52 25.61 18.58
CA ALA A 287 -41.46 25.15 19.61
C ALA A 287 -40.76 24.33 20.71
N GLY A 288 -40.76 24.92 21.96
CA GLY A 288 -40.23 24.23 23.15
C GLY A 288 -38.71 24.35 23.39
N GLN A 289 -37.98 25.17 22.62
CA GLN A 289 -36.55 25.42 22.81
C GLN A 289 -36.27 26.71 23.59
N ASP A 290 -35.44 26.63 24.64
CA ASP A 290 -34.92 27.84 25.32
C ASP A 290 -33.65 28.37 24.62
N TYR A 291 -33.83 29.12 23.56
CA TYR A 291 -32.74 29.70 22.82
C TYR A 291 -31.88 30.72 23.60
N ASN A 292 -32.42 31.33 24.69
CA ASN A 292 -31.62 32.17 25.56
C ASN A 292 -30.59 31.34 26.35
N LEU A 293 -30.92 30.11 26.71
CA LEU A 293 -30.02 29.19 27.36
C LEU A 293 -29.03 28.62 26.33
N LEU A 294 -29.53 28.11 25.20
CA LEU A 294 -28.71 27.47 24.15
C LEU A 294 -27.68 28.44 23.56
N SER A 295 -28.02 29.72 23.36
CA SER A 295 -27.12 30.75 22.79
C SER A 295 -25.84 31.00 23.62
N LYS A 296 -25.82 30.56 24.89
CA LYS A 296 -24.65 30.70 25.77
C LYS A 296 -23.52 29.71 25.47
N THR A 297 -23.78 28.71 24.63
CA THR A 297 -22.85 27.64 24.31
C THR A 297 -22.60 27.61 22.81
N ASP A 298 -21.33 27.55 22.40
CA ASP A 298 -20.94 27.34 21.00
C ASP A 298 -19.72 26.38 20.97
N VAL A 299 -20.00 25.13 20.60
CA VAL A 299 -19.00 24.05 20.63
C VAL A 299 -18.52 23.73 19.24
N ASN A 300 -17.22 23.84 19.03
CA ASN A 300 -16.58 23.25 17.88
C ASN A 300 -16.32 21.75 18.15
N TRP A 301 -17.22 20.89 17.68
CA TRP A 301 -17.15 19.45 17.92
C TRP A 301 -15.90 18.79 17.34
N SER A 302 -15.41 19.25 16.19
CA SER A 302 -14.15 18.74 15.61
C SER A 302 -12.98 18.83 16.62
N ARG A 303 -12.89 19.94 17.37
CA ARG A 303 -11.86 20.11 18.43
C ARG A 303 -12.12 19.28 19.70
N LYS A 304 -13.30 18.70 19.86
CA LYS A 304 -13.64 17.87 21.02
C LYS A 304 -13.37 16.40 20.80
N VAL A 305 -13.51 15.93 19.55
CA VAL A 305 -13.41 14.49 19.20
C VAL A 305 -12.20 14.15 18.34
N PHE A 306 -11.43 15.16 17.89
CA PHE A 306 -10.16 14.94 17.21
C PHE A 306 -8.97 15.46 18.04
N ASN A 307 -7.91 14.66 18.05
CA ASN A 307 -6.63 15.07 18.62
C ASN A 307 -5.92 16.06 17.69
N SER A 308 -5.53 17.21 18.23
CA SER A 308 -4.73 18.21 17.50
C SER A 308 -3.23 17.88 17.46
N ALA A 309 -2.78 16.94 18.29
CA ALA A 309 -1.38 16.52 18.43
C ALA A 309 -1.31 15.05 18.87
N ALA A 310 -1.84 14.15 18.03
CA ALA A 310 -1.76 12.71 18.25
C ALA A 310 -0.30 12.24 18.12
N LEU A 311 0.21 11.57 19.16
CA LEU A 311 1.62 11.19 19.27
C LEU A 311 1.95 10.03 18.32
N LEU A 312 3.12 10.13 17.66
CA LEU A 312 3.74 9.07 16.87
C LEU A 312 5.16 8.81 17.40
N GLN A 313 5.49 7.55 17.61
CA GLN A 313 6.81 7.09 18.06
C GLN A 313 7.22 5.86 17.26
N SER A 314 8.48 5.83 16.81
CA SER A 314 9.09 4.65 16.18
C SER A 314 10.53 4.51 16.65
N TYR A 315 10.90 3.32 17.09
CA TYR A 315 12.25 2.96 17.50
C TYR A 315 12.63 1.66 16.83
N GLU A 316 13.78 1.66 16.17
CA GLU A 316 14.27 0.52 15.41
C GLU A 316 15.74 0.29 15.68
N LEU A 317 16.10 -0.97 15.86
CA LEU A 317 17.47 -1.43 15.97
C LEU A 317 17.69 -2.56 14.98
N SER A 318 18.74 -2.48 14.18
CA SER A 318 19.11 -3.57 13.28
C SER A 318 20.61 -3.86 13.35
N VAL A 319 20.94 -5.14 13.10
CA VAL A 319 22.31 -5.64 13.01
C VAL A 319 22.42 -6.47 11.73
N SER A 320 23.36 -6.14 10.87
CA SER A 320 23.58 -6.86 9.62
C SER A 320 25.06 -7.12 9.37
N GLY A 321 25.35 -8.19 8.64
CA GLY A 321 26.71 -8.50 8.21
C GLY A 321 26.75 -9.70 7.28
N ALA A 322 27.82 -9.80 6.51
CA ALA A 322 28.08 -10.92 5.65
C ALA A 322 29.56 -11.23 5.54
N ASN A 323 29.88 -12.51 5.44
CA ASN A 323 31.18 -13.02 5.05
C ASN A 323 31.04 -14.06 3.93
N ASP A 324 32.11 -14.74 3.54
CA ASP A 324 32.07 -15.71 2.44
C ASP A 324 31.12 -16.91 2.68
N LYS A 325 30.76 -17.20 3.94
CA LYS A 325 29.94 -18.33 4.31
C LYS A 325 28.59 -17.98 4.86
N THR A 326 28.47 -16.84 5.54
CA THR A 326 27.29 -16.46 6.32
C THR A 326 26.83 -15.07 5.93
N ASN A 327 25.53 -14.88 5.79
CA ASN A 327 24.84 -13.60 5.61
C ASN A 327 23.74 -13.52 6.63
N TYR A 328 23.62 -12.40 7.35
CA TYR A 328 22.58 -12.22 8.34
C TYR A 328 22.09 -10.77 8.41
N TYR A 329 20.81 -10.64 8.73
CA TYR A 329 20.12 -9.39 9.09
C TYR A 329 19.17 -9.69 10.24
N VAL A 330 19.29 -8.95 11.34
CA VAL A 330 18.39 -9.07 12.51
C VAL A 330 17.91 -7.69 12.86
N SER A 331 16.61 -7.52 13.08
CA SER A 331 16.03 -6.25 13.50
C SER A 331 14.99 -6.44 14.61
N ALA A 332 14.80 -5.40 15.40
CA ALA A 332 13.72 -5.24 16.35
C ALA A 332 13.16 -3.82 16.25
N GLY A 333 11.83 -3.71 16.25
CA GLY A 333 11.14 -2.45 16.07
C GLY A 333 9.95 -2.29 17.01
N TYR A 334 9.74 -1.06 17.47
CA TYR A 334 8.54 -0.60 18.17
C TYR A 334 7.96 0.59 17.43
N TYR A 335 6.67 0.55 17.14
CA TYR A 335 5.91 1.63 16.54
C TYR A 335 4.64 1.88 17.35
N ASN A 336 4.36 3.13 17.67
CA ASN A 336 3.11 3.55 18.29
C ASN A 336 2.59 4.81 17.60
N GLN A 337 1.34 4.82 17.22
CA GLN A 337 0.65 5.98 16.67
C GLN A 337 -0.72 6.10 17.33
N ASP A 338 -0.93 7.19 18.05
CA ASP A 338 -2.26 7.58 18.48
C ASP A 338 -3.03 8.09 17.26
N GLY A 339 -4.31 7.76 17.18
CA GLY A 339 -5.15 8.23 16.10
C GLY A 339 -5.56 9.69 16.25
N THR A 340 -5.85 10.34 15.13
CA THR A 340 -6.40 11.69 15.13
C THR A 340 -7.84 11.72 15.62
N ALA A 341 -8.65 10.67 15.43
CA ALA A 341 -9.95 10.52 16.09
C ALA A 341 -9.78 9.88 17.46
N LEU A 342 -10.50 10.39 18.47
CA LEU A 342 -10.48 9.82 19.82
C LEU A 342 -10.90 8.34 19.79
N GLY A 343 -10.24 7.53 20.63
CA GLY A 343 -10.53 6.10 20.74
C GLY A 343 -9.75 5.21 19.78
N SER A 344 -9.03 5.77 18.80
CA SER A 344 -8.21 5.02 17.85
C SER A 344 -6.72 5.04 18.20
N SER A 345 -6.02 3.94 17.96
CA SER A 345 -4.55 3.83 18.10
C SER A 345 -4.04 2.56 17.45
N PHE A 346 -2.79 2.58 17.03
CA PHE A 346 -2.07 1.43 16.50
C PHE A 346 -0.70 1.30 17.16
N GLN A 347 -0.41 0.11 17.67
CA GLN A 347 0.87 -0.22 18.30
C GLN A 347 1.39 -1.53 17.70
N ARG A 348 2.69 -1.56 17.35
CA ARG A 348 3.35 -2.72 16.75
C ARG A 348 4.69 -2.98 17.41
N TYR A 349 4.92 -4.25 17.77
CA TYR A 349 6.23 -4.81 18.12
C TYR A 349 6.62 -5.77 16.99
N SER A 350 7.78 -5.59 16.40
CA SER A 350 8.25 -6.40 15.27
C SER A 350 9.66 -6.93 15.53
N ALA A 351 9.92 -8.13 15.10
CA ALA A 351 11.25 -8.74 15.06
C ALA A 351 11.45 -9.46 13.72
N ARG A 352 12.62 -9.31 13.14
CA ARG A 352 13.02 -10.02 11.91
C ARG A 352 14.38 -10.69 12.09
N ALA A 353 14.54 -11.88 11.52
CA ALA A 353 15.81 -12.59 11.45
C ALA A 353 15.93 -13.27 10.08
N ASN A 354 16.78 -12.74 9.23
CA ASN A 354 17.15 -13.34 7.94
C ASN A 354 18.56 -13.91 8.09
N PHE A 355 18.73 -15.17 7.77
CA PHE A 355 20.01 -15.87 7.91
C PHE A 355 20.25 -16.80 6.73
N GLU A 356 21.44 -16.70 6.11
CA GLU A 356 21.87 -17.59 5.04
C GLU A 356 23.26 -18.16 5.37
N GLN A 357 23.44 -19.45 5.15
CA GLN A 357 24.67 -20.18 5.41
C GLN A 357 25.06 -21.05 4.23
N LYS A 358 26.28 -20.88 3.72
CA LYS A 358 26.90 -21.86 2.83
C LYS A 358 27.40 -23.03 3.65
N ALA A 359 26.56 -24.08 3.75
CA ALA A 359 26.87 -25.29 4.52
C ALA A 359 27.97 -26.12 3.82
N ALA A 360 28.02 -26.10 2.49
CA ALA A 360 29.06 -26.70 1.65
C ALA A 360 29.30 -25.82 0.41
N LYS A 361 30.32 -26.13 -0.39
CA LYS A 361 30.59 -25.38 -1.63
C LYS A 361 29.39 -25.42 -2.61
N TRP A 362 28.62 -26.49 -2.55
CA TRP A 362 27.48 -26.77 -3.42
C TRP A 362 26.12 -26.59 -2.71
N LEU A 363 26.07 -26.31 -1.38
CA LEU A 363 24.83 -26.23 -0.60
C LEU A 363 24.76 -24.95 0.20
N LYS A 364 23.70 -24.17 -0.03
CA LYS A 364 23.30 -23.00 0.74
C LYS A 364 21.96 -23.28 1.43
N LEU A 365 21.86 -22.98 2.70
CA LEU A 365 20.65 -23.03 3.50
C LEU A 365 20.27 -21.61 3.95
N GLY A 366 19.00 -21.33 4.05
CA GLY A 366 18.55 -20.02 4.54
C GLY A 366 17.21 -20.10 5.21
N VAL A 367 16.99 -19.13 6.11
CA VAL A 367 15.73 -18.88 6.81
C VAL A 367 15.45 -17.38 6.85
N ASN A 368 14.19 -16.99 6.64
CA ASN A 368 13.73 -15.63 6.88
C ASN A 368 12.52 -15.71 7.79
N ASN A 369 12.59 -15.04 8.94
CA ASN A 369 11.53 -15.05 9.94
C ASN A 369 11.10 -13.63 10.26
N MET A 370 9.80 -13.41 10.35
CA MET A 370 9.17 -12.19 10.84
C MET A 370 8.17 -12.57 11.92
N LEU A 371 8.32 -11.96 13.09
CA LEU A 371 7.37 -12.03 14.19
C LEU A 371 6.82 -10.65 14.44
N ASN A 372 5.51 -10.56 14.64
CA ASN A 372 4.84 -9.29 14.85
C ASN A 372 3.71 -9.45 15.86
N TYR A 373 3.58 -8.48 16.76
CA TYR A 373 2.42 -8.31 17.62
C TYR A 373 1.86 -6.91 17.42
N GLN A 374 0.55 -6.81 17.27
CA GLN A 374 -0.17 -5.56 17.09
C GLN A 374 -1.26 -5.43 18.16
N ALA A 375 -1.38 -4.23 18.73
CA ALA A 375 -2.52 -3.83 19.52
C ALA A 375 -3.23 -2.68 18.79
N ILE A 376 -4.50 -2.86 18.51
CA ILE A 376 -5.28 -1.98 17.64
C ILE A 376 -6.52 -1.51 18.39
N ARG A 377 -6.80 -0.22 18.33
CA ARG A 377 -8.09 0.37 18.65
C ARG A 377 -8.56 1.12 17.42
N GLN A 378 -9.78 0.86 16.99
CA GLN A 378 -10.36 1.48 15.81
C GLN A 378 -11.47 2.45 16.22
N ALA A 379 -11.53 3.62 15.57
CA ALA A 379 -12.70 4.47 15.62
C ALA A 379 -13.72 3.94 14.61
N ASP A 380 -14.98 3.92 15.00
CA ASP A 380 -16.07 3.57 14.09
C ASP A 380 -16.21 4.64 13.01
N GLU A 381 -16.20 4.23 11.74
CA GLU A 381 -16.34 5.09 10.57
C GLU A 381 -17.41 4.55 9.60
N GLY A 382 -17.86 5.39 8.66
CA GLY A 382 -18.94 5.04 7.74
C GLY A 382 -20.33 5.05 8.35
N SER A 383 -20.43 5.31 9.66
CA SER A 383 -21.66 5.40 10.42
C SER A 383 -22.07 6.86 10.60
N TYR A 384 -23.37 7.13 10.49
CA TYR A 384 -23.94 8.46 10.72
C TYR A 384 -24.58 8.59 12.12
N THR A 385 -24.26 7.69 13.03
CA THR A 385 -24.66 7.80 14.43
C THR A 385 -23.83 8.84 15.17
N LEU A 386 -24.48 9.69 15.96
CA LEU A 386 -23.80 10.81 16.65
C LEU A 386 -22.83 10.38 17.76
N VAL A 387 -22.77 9.09 18.09
CA VAL A 387 -21.86 8.55 19.11
C VAL A 387 -20.44 8.35 18.62
N THR A 388 -20.23 8.26 17.30
CA THR A 388 -18.87 8.10 16.74
C THR A 388 -18.16 9.44 16.66
N PRO A 389 -16.85 9.53 16.90
CA PRO A 389 -16.09 10.78 16.82
C PRO A 389 -16.23 11.50 15.48
N ILE A 390 -16.22 10.74 14.39
CA ILE A 390 -16.25 11.29 13.03
C ILE A 390 -17.59 11.94 12.74
N SER A 391 -18.70 11.25 13.03
CA SER A 391 -20.04 11.77 12.82
C SER A 391 -20.38 12.89 13.83
N ALA A 392 -19.94 12.77 15.08
CA ALA A 392 -20.11 13.82 16.07
C ALA A 392 -19.40 15.13 15.66
N ALA A 393 -18.22 15.05 15.08
CA ALA A 393 -17.47 16.22 14.62
C ALA A 393 -18.27 17.06 13.61
N ARG A 394 -19.08 16.39 12.77
CA ARG A 394 -19.83 17.02 11.68
C ARG A 394 -21.28 17.30 12.01
N PHE A 395 -21.97 16.38 12.67
CA PHE A 395 -23.43 16.38 12.77
C PHE A 395 -23.96 16.75 14.15
N MET A 396 -23.11 16.82 15.19
CA MET A 396 -23.55 17.19 16.53
C MET A 396 -23.87 18.69 16.60
N MET A 397 -24.95 19.04 17.31
CA MET A 397 -25.40 20.41 17.47
C MET A 397 -24.36 21.28 18.22
N PRO A 398 -24.08 22.50 17.75
CA PRO A 398 -23.03 23.35 18.32
C PRO A 398 -23.38 23.89 19.71
N TYR A 399 -24.63 23.87 20.14
CA TYR A 399 -25.04 24.34 21.46
C TYR A 399 -25.04 23.23 22.54
N TRP A 400 -24.64 21.99 22.23
CA TRP A 400 -24.49 20.92 23.22
C TRP A 400 -23.02 20.73 23.61
N ASN A 401 -22.72 20.89 24.91
CA ASN A 401 -21.37 20.73 25.42
C ASN A 401 -21.20 19.32 26.01
N PRO A 402 -20.15 18.55 25.56
CA PRO A 402 -19.90 17.23 26.12
C PRO A 402 -19.37 17.25 27.56
N TYR A 403 -19.02 18.41 28.10
CA TYR A 403 -18.47 18.57 29.44
C TYR A 403 -19.31 19.51 30.28
N ARG A 404 -19.31 19.29 31.59
CA ARG A 404 -19.86 20.20 32.61
C ARG A 404 -18.91 21.40 32.82
N ALA A 405 -19.37 22.36 33.63
CA ALA A 405 -18.60 23.52 33.98
C ALA A 405 -17.32 23.22 34.78
N ASP A 406 -17.31 22.11 35.51
CA ASP A 406 -16.16 21.62 36.28
C ASP A 406 -15.17 20.79 35.43
N GLY A 407 -15.43 20.63 34.14
CA GLY A 407 -14.62 19.84 33.21
C GLY A 407 -14.90 18.33 33.20
N SER A 408 -15.78 17.84 34.06
CA SER A 408 -16.22 16.43 34.01
C SER A 408 -17.11 16.16 32.79
N ILE A 409 -17.15 14.88 32.34
CA ILE A 409 -17.98 14.48 31.21
C ILE A 409 -19.47 14.65 31.58
N ALA A 410 -20.24 15.30 30.72
CA ALA A 410 -21.69 15.37 30.86
C ALA A 410 -22.30 14.00 30.56
N SER A 411 -23.16 13.51 31.44
CA SER A 411 -23.71 12.15 31.39
C SER A 411 -25.22 12.14 31.21
N ILE A 412 -25.68 11.11 30.50
CA ILE A 412 -27.11 10.77 30.42
C ILE A 412 -27.64 10.33 31.80
N SER A 413 -26.83 9.61 32.56
CA SER A 413 -27.23 8.98 33.83
C SER A 413 -27.68 10.00 34.88
N ASP A 414 -27.09 11.16 34.93
CA ASP A 414 -27.42 12.24 35.86
C ASP A 414 -28.19 13.42 35.23
N GLY A 415 -28.54 13.28 33.95
CA GLY A 415 -29.29 14.30 33.20
C GLY A 415 -28.45 15.55 32.87
N SER A 416 -27.13 15.54 33.06
CA SER A 416 -26.27 16.69 32.69
C SER A 416 -26.00 16.76 31.18
N TRP A 417 -26.06 15.64 30.47
CA TRP A 417 -26.10 15.64 29.00
C TRP A 417 -27.46 16.12 28.51
N LYS A 418 -27.48 17.15 27.70
CA LYS A 418 -28.71 17.79 27.19
C LYS A 418 -28.90 17.57 25.68
N GLY A 419 -27.94 16.86 25.04
CA GLY A 419 -27.98 16.60 23.62
C GLY A 419 -28.94 15.49 23.22
N ASN A 420 -29.25 15.44 21.92
CA ASN A 420 -29.97 14.32 21.35
C ASN A 420 -29.07 13.08 21.28
N GLY A 421 -29.62 11.92 21.60
CA GLY A 421 -28.83 10.69 21.68
C GLY A 421 -27.80 10.69 22.81
N GLN A 422 -26.67 10.04 22.60
CA GLN A 422 -25.64 9.82 23.61
C GLN A 422 -24.50 10.83 23.46
N ASN A 423 -23.81 11.16 24.56
CA ASN A 423 -22.58 11.94 24.50
C ASN A 423 -21.43 11.08 23.92
N PRO A 424 -20.82 11.44 22.78
CA PRO A 424 -19.79 10.61 22.15
C PRO A 424 -18.54 10.43 23.05
N ILE A 425 -18.22 11.38 23.90
CA ILE A 425 -17.08 11.26 24.84
C ILE A 425 -17.39 10.25 25.95
N GLU A 426 -18.61 10.28 26.50
CA GLU A 426 -19.10 9.30 27.48
C GLU A 426 -19.18 7.90 26.86
N TRP A 427 -19.68 7.82 25.62
CA TRP A 427 -19.81 6.55 24.90
C TRP A 427 -18.47 5.87 24.70
N LEU A 428 -17.44 6.61 24.24
CA LEU A 428 -16.09 6.07 24.06
C LEU A 428 -15.47 5.54 25.37
N ALA A 429 -15.73 6.22 26.47
CA ALA A 429 -15.22 5.80 27.78
C ALA A 429 -15.86 4.50 28.28
N ASN A 430 -17.15 4.27 27.91
CA ASN A 430 -17.93 3.14 28.40
C ASN A 430 -18.04 1.97 27.41
N ASN A 431 -17.52 2.14 26.16
CA ASN A 431 -17.57 1.12 25.11
C ASN A 431 -16.18 0.83 24.52
N PRO A 432 -15.23 0.32 25.32
CA PRO A 432 -13.89 0.03 24.81
C PRO A 432 -13.88 -1.17 23.84
N VAL A 433 -13.28 -0.98 22.64
CA VAL A 433 -13.05 -2.03 21.65
C VAL A 433 -11.53 -2.12 21.38
N LYS A 434 -11.01 -3.35 21.39
CA LYS A 434 -9.58 -3.64 21.17
C LYS A 434 -9.42 -4.90 20.34
N TYR A 435 -8.41 -4.88 19.48
CA TYR A 435 -7.95 -6.05 18.74
C TYR A 435 -6.47 -6.30 19.05
N SER A 436 -6.12 -7.57 19.16
CA SER A 436 -4.72 -8.01 19.28
C SER A 436 -4.44 -9.00 18.15
N LYS A 437 -3.37 -8.76 17.39
CA LYS A 437 -2.99 -9.60 16.26
C LYS A 437 -1.56 -10.10 16.42
N TYR A 438 -1.36 -11.40 16.31
CA TYR A 438 -0.07 -12.05 16.21
C TYR A 438 0.15 -12.47 14.76
N LYS A 439 1.33 -12.21 14.22
CA LYS A 439 1.70 -12.58 12.86
C LYS A 439 3.06 -13.25 12.84
N LEU A 440 3.14 -14.42 12.23
CA LEU A 440 4.37 -15.14 11.91
C LEU A 440 4.45 -15.33 10.40
N LEU A 441 5.51 -14.82 9.80
CA LEU A 441 5.91 -15.22 8.45
C LEU A 441 7.28 -15.87 8.53
N SER A 442 7.39 -17.10 8.08
CA SER A 442 8.64 -17.86 8.12
C SER A 442 8.87 -18.53 6.78
N THR A 443 10.09 -18.43 6.25
CA THR A 443 10.54 -19.20 5.10
C THR A 443 11.82 -19.95 5.44
N ALA A 444 11.92 -21.20 5.00
CA ALA A 444 13.15 -21.96 5.01
C ALA A 444 13.44 -22.48 3.60
N PHE A 445 14.70 -22.41 3.16
CA PHE A 445 15.09 -22.92 1.86
C PHE A 445 16.44 -23.64 1.88
N ALA A 446 16.56 -24.60 0.99
CA ALA A 446 17.79 -25.24 0.62
C ALA A 446 18.06 -25.03 -0.88
N GLU A 447 19.26 -24.58 -1.22
CA GLU A 447 19.70 -24.32 -2.59
C GLU A 447 20.99 -25.07 -2.86
N ALA A 448 20.93 -26.02 -3.79
CA ALA A 448 22.06 -26.85 -4.19
C ALA A 448 22.54 -26.45 -5.58
N THR A 449 23.88 -26.35 -5.74
CA THR A 449 24.57 -26.08 -7.01
C THR A 449 25.56 -27.24 -7.28
N PRO A 450 25.05 -28.42 -7.64
CA PRO A 450 25.88 -29.64 -7.75
C PRO A 450 26.90 -29.61 -8.89
N ILE A 451 26.58 -28.88 -9.97
CA ILE A 451 27.46 -28.59 -11.10
C ILE A 451 27.31 -27.12 -11.51
N GLU A 452 28.29 -26.60 -12.24
CA GLU A 452 28.22 -25.21 -12.73
C GLU A 452 26.98 -24.98 -13.59
N GLY A 453 26.30 -23.86 -13.35
CA GLY A 453 25.06 -23.47 -14.04
C GLY A 453 23.78 -24.16 -13.53
N LEU A 454 23.84 -25.30 -12.82
CA LEU A 454 22.67 -25.99 -12.31
C LEU A 454 22.38 -25.56 -10.85
N THR A 455 21.19 -25.04 -10.64
CA THR A 455 20.67 -24.65 -9.30
C THR A 455 19.37 -25.39 -9.02
N ILE A 456 19.32 -26.15 -7.93
CA ILE A 456 18.13 -26.81 -7.42
C ILE A 456 17.76 -26.15 -6.11
N ARG A 457 16.53 -25.62 -6.00
CA ARG A 457 16.06 -24.92 -4.81
C ARG A 457 14.72 -25.52 -4.36
N SER A 458 14.63 -25.78 -3.06
CA SER A 458 13.40 -26.13 -2.37
C SER A 458 13.15 -25.11 -1.27
N GLN A 459 11.96 -24.56 -1.22
CA GLN A 459 11.53 -23.55 -0.24
C GLN A 459 10.19 -23.94 0.36
N VAL A 460 10.09 -23.82 1.68
CA VAL A 460 8.83 -23.92 2.43
C VAL A 460 8.57 -22.59 3.09
N GLY A 461 7.35 -22.08 2.97
CA GLY A 461 6.90 -20.84 3.58
C GLY A 461 5.62 -21.05 4.37
N ILE A 462 5.52 -20.44 5.53
CA ILE A 462 4.30 -20.35 6.34
C ILE A 462 3.99 -18.89 6.63
N ASP A 463 2.77 -18.50 6.38
CA ASP A 463 2.16 -17.26 6.79
C ASP A 463 1.03 -17.55 7.77
N TYR A 464 1.19 -17.24 9.06
CA TYR A 464 0.21 -17.49 10.11
C TYR A 464 -0.22 -16.19 10.78
N SER A 465 -1.50 -16.02 11.00
CA SER A 465 -2.02 -14.92 11.79
C SER A 465 -3.13 -15.38 12.75
N HIS A 466 -3.08 -14.85 13.97
CA HIS A 466 -4.09 -15.03 15.01
C HIS A 466 -4.54 -13.66 15.49
N THR A 467 -5.84 -13.36 15.34
CA THR A 467 -6.44 -12.09 15.77
C THR A 467 -7.50 -12.35 16.81
N THR A 468 -7.43 -11.64 17.94
CA THR A 468 -8.48 -11.66 18.97
C THR A 468 -9.12 -10.29 19.09
N GLY A 469 -10.44 -10.26 19.14
CA GLY A 469 -11.24 -9.07 19.39
C GLY A 469 -11.84 -9.07 20.79
N PHE A 470 -11.84 -7.89 21.39
CA PHE A 470 -12.45 -7.61 22.69
C PHE A 470 -13.33 -6.36 22.55
N GLY A 471 -14.61 -6.48 22.86
CA GLY A 471 -15.53 -5.35 23.03
C GLY A 471 -16.28 -5.47 24.36
N GLN A 472 -16.56 -4.33 24.95
CA GLN A 472 -17.30 -4.22 26.19
C GLN A 472 -18.18 -2.99 26.14
N SER A 473 -19.42 -3.09 26.68
CA SER A 473 -20.23 -1.95 27.03
C SER A 473 -20.59 -2.07 28.50
N PHE A 474 -20.21 -1.09 29.31
CA PHE A 474 -20.32 -1.21 30.78
C PHE A 474 -21.76 -1.13 31.26
N PRO A 475 -22.16 -2.00 32.23
CA PRO A 475 -23.51 -1.95 32.82
C PRO A 475 -23.81 -0.63 33.56
N SER A 476 -22.82 0.05 34.13
CA SER A 476 -22.99 1.37 34.74
C SER A 476 -23.34 2.48 33.75
N TYR A 477 -23.10 2.26 32.45
CA TYR A 477 -23.48 3.18 31.40
C TYR A 477 -25.01 3.20 31.25
N ALA A 478 -25.65 4.34 31.51
CA ALA A 478 -27.10 4.45 31.63
C ALA A 478 -27.88 3.88 30.43
N PRO A 479 -27.48 4.06 29.17
CA PRO A 479 -28.18 3.46 28.03
C PRO A 479 -28.26 1.93 28.09
N ASN A 480 -27.36 1.27 28.79
CA ASN A 480 -27.37 -0.19 28.96
C ASN A 480 -28.36 -0.69 30.04
N GLN A 481 -28.99 0.20 30.79
CA GLN A 481 -30.02 -0.13 31.79
C GLN A 481 -29.52 -1.19 32.80
N GLY A 482 -28.26 -1.12 33.23
CA GLY A 482 -27.67 -2.06 34.17
C GLY A 482 -27.29 -3.41 33.56
N GLN A 483 -27.43 -3.58 32.24
CA GLN A 483 -27.08 -4.82 31.53
C GLN A 483 -25.93 -4.56 30.59
N GLY A 484 -24.73 -4.91 31.00
CA GLY A 484 -23.52 -4.78 30.13
C GLY A 484 -23.57 -5.70 28.91
N LEU A 485 -22.81 -5.33 27.90
CA LEU A 485 -22.54 -6.14 26.71
C LEU A 485 -21.07 -6.52 26.68
N ALA A 486 -20.75 -7.76 26.31
CA ALA A 486 -19.41 -8.21 26.04
C ALA A 486 -19.34 -8.93 24.70
N SER A 487 -18.38 -8.58 23.87
CA SER A 487 -18.08 -9.30 22.64
C SER A 487 -16.67 -9.89 22.68
N ARG A 488 -16.52 -11.06 22.08
CA ARG A 488 -15.24 -11.74 21.87
C ARG A 488 -15.23 -12.31 20.47
N SER A 489 -14.09 -12.15 19.79
CA SER A 489 -13.86 -12.80 18.52
C SER A 489 -12.46 -13.40 18.46
N SER A 490 -12.31 -14.46 17.71
CA SER A 490 -11.03 -15.05 17.33
C SER A 490 -11.04 -15.33 15.84
N THR A 491 -9.92 -15.07 15.20
CA THR A 491 -9.70 -15.40 13.79
C THR A 491 -8.31 -16.01 13.68
N ASP A 492 -8.27 -17.23 13.17
CA ASP A 492 -7.04 -17.94 12.84
C ASP A 492 -6.94 -18.13 11.33
N SER A 493 -5.76 -17.89 10.76
CA SER A 493 -5.51 -18.16 9.35
C SER A 493 -4.06 -18.56 9.12
N TYR A 494 -3.84 -19.53 8.23
CA TYR A 494 -2.52 -19.82 7.74
C TYR A 494 -2.51 -20.08 6.23
N THR A 495 -1.37 -19.79 5.61
CA THR A 495 -1.05 -20.20 4.26
C THR A 495 0.29 -20.94 4.30
N LEU A 496 0.28 -22.21 3.94
CA LEU A 496 1.48 -23.02 3.74
C LEU A 496 1.82 -23.03 2.25
N SER A 497 3.08 -22.76 1.90
CA SER A 497 3.57 -22.80 0.52
C SER A 497 4.82 -23.67 0.41
N ILE A 498 4.87 -24.53 -0.60
CA ILE A 498 6.05 -25.34 -0.94
C ILE A 498 6.38 -25.07 -2.40
N THR A 499 7.60 -24.60 -2.66
CA THR A 499 8.07 -24.29 -4.02
C THR A 499 9.38 -25.02 -4.29
N ASN A 500 9.42 -25.77 -5.38
CA ASN A 500 10.60 -26.47 -5.85
C ASN A 500 10.95 -25.99 -7.25
N THR A 501 12.23 -25.63 -7.49
CA THR A 501 12.70 -25.15 -8.79
C THR A 501 14.02 -25.81 -9.16
N ILE A 502 14.18 -26.09 -10.45
CA ILE A 502 15.44 -26.50 -11.08
C ILE A 502 15.73 -25.46 -12.15
N ASN A 503 16.88 -24.81 -12.05
CA ASN A 503 17.34 -23.80 -12.99
C ASN A 503 18.69 -24.25 -13.59
N TYR A 504 18.81 -24.21 -14.92
CA TYR A 504 20.05 -24.52 -15.61
C TYR A 504 20.44 -23.41 -16.57
N ARG A 505 21.58 -22.77 -16.30
CA ARG A 505 22.15 -21.68 -17.10
C ARG A 505 23.45 -22.14 -17.74
N PHE A 506 23.59 -21.91 -19.04
CA PHE A 506 24.83 -22.15 -19.79
C PHE A 506 24.97 -21.16 -20.94
N ASP A 507 26.19 -20.96 -21.39
CA ASP A 507 26.51 -20.15 -22.56
C ASP A 507 27.26 -20.97 -23.62
N ILE A 508 27.09 -20.62 -24.90
CA ILE A 508 27.83 -21.13 -26.03
C ILE A 508 28.59 -19.94 -26.62
N ASP A 509 29.92 -20.04 -26.69
CA ASP A 509 30.85 -19.03 -27.22
C ASP A 509 30.69 -17.63 -26.58
N ARG A 510 30.18 -17.55 -25.33
CA ARG A 510 29.85 -16.30 -24.58
C ARG A 510 28.87 -15.37 -25.29
N THR A 511 28.38 -15.76 -26.47
CA THR A 511 27.46 -14.99 -27.31
C THR A 511 26.02 -15.45 -27.15
N HIS A 512 25.82 -16.76 -27.04
CA HIS A 512 24.53 -17.38 -26.90
C HIS A 512 24.33 -17.78 -25.42
N ASN A 513 23.48 -17.08 -24.70
CA ASN A 513 23.20 -17.37 -23.30
C ASN A 513 21.81 -18.00 -23.18
N PHE A 514 21.73 -19.12 -22.48
CA PHE A 514 20.50 -19.87 -22.23
C PHE A 514 20.24 -19.98 -20.73
N ASN A 515 18.98 -19.88 -20.35
CA ASN A 515 18.53 -20.13 -18.98
C ASN A 515 17.19 -20.86 -19.03
N PHE A 516 17.15 -22.08 -18.50
CA PHE A 516 15.94 -22.89 -18.42
C PHE A 516 15.57 -23.10 -16.97
N MET A 517 14.30 -22.93 -16.65
CA MET A 517 13.75 -23.17 -15.32
C MET A 517 12.51 -24.04 -15.44
N VAL A 518 12.39 -25.03 -14.57
CA VAL A 518 11.14 -25.77 -14.33
C VAL A 518 10.86 -25.76 -12.84
N GLY A 519 9.59 -25.75 -12.47
CA GLY A 519 9.21 -25.70 -11.07
C GLY A 519 7.83 -26.26 -10.81
N HIS A 520 7.59 -26.45 -9.52
CA HIS A 520 6.35 -26.93 -8.94
C HIS A 520 6.06 -26.09 -7.69
N GLU A 521 4.78 -25.74 -7.48
CA GLU A 521 4.32 -25.02 -6.30
C GLU A 521 3.05 -25.67 -5.76
N GLY A 522 3.00 -25.89 -4.46
CA GLY A 522 1.79 -26.26 -3.72
C GLY A 522 1.47 -25.19 -2.69
N ILE A 523 0.20 -24.80 -2.58
CA ILE A 523 -0.30 -23.85 -1.59
C ILE A 523 -1.53 -24.45 -0.94
N ASP A 524 -1.57 -24.34 0.39
CA ASP A 524 -2.70 -24.71 1.22
C ASP A 524 -3.03 -23.54 2.15
N THR A 525 -4.30 -23.12 2.18
CA THR A 525 -4.77 -21.99 2.99
C THR A 525 -5.98 -22.41 3.79
N HIS A 526 -5.93 -22.09 5.07
CA HIS A 526 -6.97 -22.32 6.05
C HIS A 526 -7.39 -21.03 6.73
N TYR A 527 -8.67 -20.88 7.00
CA TYR A 527 -9.26 -19.74 7.70
C TYR A 527 -10.38 -20.23 8.61
N GLU A 528 -10.31 -19.87 9.89
CA GLU A 528 -11.33 -20.12 10.90
C GLU A 528 -11.61 -18.84 11.68
N ALA A 529 -12.86 -18.53 11.93
CA ALA A 529 -13.26 -17.39 12.75
C ALA A 529 -14.53 -17.70 13.55
N PHE A 530 -14.58 -17.17 14.78
CA PHE A 530 -15.82 -17.12 15.54
C PHE A 530 -15.97 -15.79 16.25
N SER A 531 -17.20 -15.39 16.50
CA SER A 531 -17.54 -14.26 17.35
C SER A 531 -18.71 -14.56 18.28
N LEU A 532 -18.66 -13.98 19.47
CA LEU A 532 -19.70 -14.09 20.48
C LEU A 532 -20.08 -12.69 20.99
N LEU A 533 -21.40 -12.45 21.11
CA LEU A 533 -21.95 -11.30 21.80
C LEU A 533 -22.85 -11.79 22.95
N ALA A 534 -22.58 -11.34 24.16
CA ALA A 534 -23.29 -11.71 25.32
C ALA A 534 -23.72 -10.46 26.11
N GLN A 535 -24.90 -10.56 26.77
CA GLN A 535 -25.50 -9.46 27.50
C GLN A 535 -25.85 -9.89 28.93
N GLY A 536 -25.93 -8.90 29.84
CA GLY A 536 -26.42 -9.09 31.19
C GLY A 536 -25.32 -9.15 32.25
N GLN A 537 -24.09 -8.64 31.95
CA GLN A 537 -23.15 -8.30 33.02
C GLN A 537 -23.76 -7.20 33.91
N ASN A 538 -23.56 -7.31 35.21
CA ASN A 538 -24.09 -6.38 36.20
C ASN A 538 -23.03 -5.55 36.93
N ASN A 539 -21.73 -5.68 36.52
CA ASN A 539 -20.62 -4.98 37.12
C ASN A 539 -19.55 -4.71 36.10
N ASP A 540 -19.03 -3.47 36.00
CA ASP A 540 -18.03 -3.01 35.04
C ASP A 540 -16.70 -3.79 35.13
N ARG A 541 -16.42 -4.42 36.27
CA ARG A 541 -15.19 -5.23 36.46
C ARG A 541 -15.34 -6.67 35.97
N LEU A 542 -16.59 -7.13 35.73
CA LEU A 542 -16.85 -8.45 35.19
C LEU A 542 -16.95 -8.41 33.69
N THR A 543 -15.80 -8.44 33.03
CA THR A 543 -15.67 -8.25 31.58
C THR A 543 -15.67 -9.54 30.77
N ASP A 544 -15.70 -10.71 31.43
CA ASP A 544 -15.71 -12.00 30.76
C ASP A 544 -17.12 -12.38 30.24
N ILE A 545 -17.16 -13.10 29.12
CA ILE A 545 -18.41 -13.63 28.55
C ILE A 545 -19.16 -14.48 29.57
N SER A 546 -18.47 -15.27 30.39
CA SER A 546 -19.04 -16.11 31.42
C SER A 546 -19.80 -15.33 32.53
N SER A 547 -19.57 -14.02 32.64
CA SER A 547 -20.30 -13.14 33.58
C SER A 547 -21.61 -12.60 33.02
N ALA A 548 -21.93 -12.90 31.75
CA ALA A 548 -23.16 -12.52 31.11
C ALA A 548 -24.26 -13.52 31.42
N THR A 549 -25.51 -13.05 31.47
CA THR A 549 -26.69 -13.90 31.74
C THR A 549 -27.18 -14.63 30.49
N ARG A 550 -26.90 -14.12 29.30
CA ARG A 550 -27.31 -14.72 28.02
C ARG A 550 -26.36 -14.39 26.89
N VAL A 551 -26.20 -15.33 25.98
CA VAL A 551 -25.59 -15.09 24.65
C VAL A 551 -26.68 -14.54 23.74
N THR A 552 -26.43 -13.40 23.10
CA THR A 552 -27.41 -12.71 22.24
C THR A 552 -27.18 -12.98 20.76
N SER A 553 -25.94 -13.19 20.39
CA SER A 553 -25.60 -13.66 19.04
C SER A 553 -24.24 -14.39 19.07
N TRP A 554 -24.08 -15.32 18.16
CA TRP A 554 -22.82 -15.94 17.81
C TRP A 554 -22.73 -16.02 16.30
N ASP A 555 -21.50 -15.95 15.79
CA ASP A 555 -21.18 -16.22 14.41
C ASP A 555 -19.99 -17.18 14.43
N ASP A 556 -20.13 -18.28 13.72
CA ASP A 556 -19.14 -19.33 13.60
C ASP A 556 -18.85 -19.51 12.11
N THR A 557 -17.80 -18.86 11.63
CA THR A 557 -17.35 -19.02 10.26
C THR A 557 -16.50 -20.29 10.21
N ILE A 558 -17.15 -21.33 9.84
CA ILE A 558 -16.57 -22.66 9.74
C ILE A 558 -15.43 -22.64 8.71
N ASP A 559 -14.47 -23.53 8.96
CA ASP A 559 -13.32 -23.87 8.14
C ASP A 559 -13.46 -23.52 6.66
N SER A 560 -12.76 -22.50 6.23
CA SER A 560 -12.76 -22.07 4.84
C SER A 560 -11.39 -22.34 4.21
N ASP A 561 -11.32 -23.44 3.47
CA ASP A 561 -10.08 -23.95 2.91
C ASP A 561 -10.01 -23.76 1.40
N TYR A 562 -8.81 -23.48 0.90
CA TYR A 562 -8.53 -23.65 -0.52
C TYR A 562 -7.07 -24.03 -0.78
N GLY A 563 -6.86 -24.74 -1.89
CA GLY A 563 -5.53 -25.17 -2.31
C GLY A 563 -5.23 -24.88 -3.77
N PHE A 564 -3.94 -24.74 -4.05
CA PHE A 564 -3.38 -24.65 -5.41
C PHE A 564 -2.31 -25.72 -5.61
N LEU A 565 -2.28 -26.27 -6.82
CA LEU A 565 -1.19 -27.09 -7.31
C LEU A 565 -0.78 -26.59 -8.69
N SER A 566 0.51 -26.33 -8.86
CA SER A 566 1.01 -25.64 -10.05
C SER A 566 2.29 -26.27 -10.58
N PHE A 567 2.40 -26.34 -11.90
CA PHE A 567 3.63 -26.71 -12.62
C PHE A 567 3.97 -25.61 -13.62
N PHE A 568 5.24 -25.20 -13.65
CA PHE A 568 5.66 -24.11 -14.50
C PHE A 568 7.04 -24.31 -15.10
N GLY A 569 7.28 -23.66 -16.23
CA GLY A 569 8.56 -23.64 -16.89
C GLY A 569 8.84 -22.32 -17.58
N ARG A 570 10.09 -21.99 -17.74
CA ARG A 570 10.59 -20.77 -18.40
C ARG A 570 11.83 -21.10 -19.20
N ALA A 571 11.93 -20.52 -20.39
CA ALA A 571 13.11 -20.56 -21.25
C ALA A 571 13.51 -19.14 -21.64
N GLU A 572 14.73 -18.78 -21.37
CA GLU A 572 15.31 -17.47 -21.71
C GLU A 572 16.49 -17.67 -22.66
N TYR A 573 16.54 -16.86 -23.69
CA TYR A 573 17.64 -16.80 -24.64
C TYR A 573 18.11 -15.36 -24.82
N ASN A 574 19.41 -15.16 -24.76
CA ASN A 574 20.05 -13.87 -25.00
C ASN A 574 21.18 -14.07 -26.02
N TYR A 575 21.11 -13.33 -27.12
CA TYR A 575 22.16 -13.26 -28.13
C TYR A 575 22.96 -11.98 -27.98
N ASP A 576 24.23 -12.12 -27.56
CA ASP A 576 25.24 -11.05 -27.46
C ASP A 576 24.76 -9.76 -26.75
N ASN A 577 23.90 -9.92 -25.74
CA ASN A 577 23.22 -8.81 -25.05
C ASN A 577 22.47 -7.83 -25.98
N ARG A 578 22.14 -8.27 -27.21
CA ARG A 578 21.38 -7.50 -28.21
C ARG A 578 19.93 -7.92 -28.30
N TYR A 579 19.67 -9.23 -28.43
CA TYR A 579 18.33 -9.79 -28.59
C TYR A 579 18.01 -10.73 -27.44
N PHE A 580 16.90 -10.49 -26.78
CA PHE A 580 16.42 -11.28 -25.66
C PHE A 580 15.05 -11.87 -25.99
N VAL A 581 14.86 -13.16 -25.73
CA VAL A 581 13.61 -13.87 -25.87
C VAL A 581 13.31 -14.56 -24.55
N ASP A 582 12.09 -14.45 -24.08
CA ASP A 582 11.59 -15.06 -22.84
C ASP A 582 10.29 -15.80 -23.16
N LEU A 583 10.26 -17.09 -22.84
CA LEU A 583 9.08 -17.93 -23.00
C LEU A 583 8.71 -18.51 -21.66
N SER A 584 7.45 -18.41 -21.24
CA SER A 584 6.99 -19.09 -20.04
C SER A 584 5.67 -19.81 -20.28
N ALA A 585 5.48 -20.90 -19.55
CA ALA A 585 4.25 -21.67 -19.51
C ALA A 585 4.00 -22.15 -18.09
N ARG A 586 2.72 -22.17 -17.68
CA ARG A 586 2.30 -22.62 -16.35
C ARG A 586 0.93 -23.30 -16.45
N ALA A 587 0.74 -24.36 -15.68
CA ALA A 587 -0.55 -25.01 -15.46
C ALA A 587 -0.90 -24.94 -13.98
N ASP A 588 -2.06 -24.38 -13.65
CA ASP A 588 -2.56 -24.22 -12.30
C ASP A 588 -3.88 -24.96 -12.10
N GLY A 589 -3.97 -25.71 -11.01
CA GLY A 589 -5.20 -26.29 -10.49
C GLY A 589 -5.61 -25.62 -9.18
N SER A 590 -6.90 -25.30 -9.00
CA SER A 590 -7.44 -24.73 -7.76
C SER A 590 -8.70 -25.43 -7.31
N SER A 591 -8.81 -25.64 -5.98
CA SER A 591 -10.02 -26.19 -5.37
C SER A 591 -11.24 -25.26 -5.45
N ARG A 592 -11.05 -23.95 -5.73
CA ARG A 592 -12.14 -22.97 -5.84
C ARG A 592 -13.03 -23.19 -7.08
N PHE A 593 -12.57 -23.95 -8.06
CA PHE A 593 -13.25 -24.10 -9.34
C PHE A 593 -13.88 -25.46 -9.56
N GLY A 594 -14.89 -25.48 -10.41
CA GLY A 594 -15.64 -26.67 -10.78
C GLY A 594 -14.74 -27.73 -11.45
N ILE A 595 -15.11 -28.99 -11.27
CA ILE A 595 -14.28 -30.13 -11.68
C ILE A 595 -13.93 -30.13 -13.17
N SER A 596 -14.81 -29.59 -14.02
CA SER A 596 -14.60 -29.51 -15.48
C SER A 596 -13.58 -28.45 -15.90
N ARG A 597 -13.35 -27.42 -15.07
CA ARG A 597 -12.45 -26.27 -15.37
C ARG A 597 -11.47 -25.94 -14.23
N ARG A 598 -11.21 -26.92 -13.37
CA ARG A 598 -10.31 -26.79 -12.23
C ARG A 598 -8.87 -26.43 -12.63
N TRP A 599 -8.42 -26.93 -13.79
CA TRP A 599 -7.10 -26.69 -14.34
C TRP A 599 -7.15 -25.67 -15.48
N ALA A 600 -6.18 -24.72 -15.46
CA ALA A 600 -5.97 -23.77 -16.55
C ALA A 600 -4.50 -23.68 -16.92
N GLY A 601 -4.24 -23.45 -18.21
CA GLY A 601 -2.91 -23.19 -18.74
C GLY A 601 -2.72 -21.69 -19.06
N PHE A 602 -1.54 -21.16 -18.71
CA PHE A 602 -1.13 -19.79 -18.96
C PHE A 602 0.23 -19.78 -19.66
N TRP A 603 0.47 -18.77 -20.48
CA TRP A 603 1.71 -18.65 -21.23
C TRP A 603 2.09 -17.21 -21.48
N SER A 604 3.37 -16.96 -21.74
CA SER A 604 3.82 -15.67 -22.24
C SER A 604 5.01 -15.78 -23.16
N VAL A 605 5.13 -14.78 -24.02
CA VAL A 605 6.27 -14.56 -24.90
C VAL A 605 6.72 -13.13 -24.72
N GLY A 606 8.01 -12.92 -24.46
CA GLY A 606 8.66 -11.61 -24.36
C GLY A 606 9.82 -11.53 -25.33
N PHE A 607 9.96 -10.39 -25.99
CA PHE A 607 11.09 -10.00 -26.84
C PHE A 607 11.63 -8.65 -26.41
N MET A 608 12.96 -8.51 -26.36
CA MET A 608 13.60 -7.22 -26.13
C MET A 608 14.79 -7.07 -27.05
N TRP A 609 14.88 -5.90 -27.67
CA TRP A 609 16.00 -5.46 -28.50
C TRP A 609 16.77 -4.35 -27.81
N ASN A 610 18.01 -4.62 -27.47
CA ASN A 610 18.93 -3.60 -26.98
C ASN A 610 19.67 -2.96 -28.16
N MET A 611 19.07 -1.90 -28.71
CA MET A 611 19.55 -1.20 -29.89
C MET A 611 20.94 -0.59 -29.68
N LEU A 612 21.26 -0.16 -28.45
CA LEU A 612 22.54 0.50 -28.17
C LEU A 612 23.74 -0.42 -28.41
N ASN A 613 23.54 -1.75 -28.36
CA ASN A 613 24.60 -2.74 -28.58
C ASN A 613 24.84 -3.05 -30.08
N GLU A 614 24.06 -2.44 -30.98
CA GLU A 614 24.26 -2.58 -32.43
C GLU A 614 25.42 -1.72 -32.92
N SER A 615 26.13 -2.20 -33.95
CA SER A 615 27.28 -1.50 -34.52
C SER A 615 26.92 -0.14 -35.16
N PHE A 616 25.72 -0.02 -35.74
CA PHE A 616 25.25 1.26 -36.30
C PHE A 616 24.96 2.33 -35.26
N MET A 617 24.84 1.95 -33.95
CA MET A 617 24.58 2.87 -32.84
C MET A 617 25.87 3.40 -32.17
N GLU A 618 27.05 2.95 -32.54
CA GLU A 618 28.33 3.37 -31.91
C GLU A 618 28.49 4.88 -31.84
N GLY A 619 28.17 5.61 -32.94
CA GLY A 619 28.19 7.06 -32.95
C GLY A 619 27.24 7.76 -32.00
N SER A 620 26.18 7.08 -31.60
CA SER A 620 25.15 7.62 -30.71
C SER A 620 25.47 7.46 -29.22
N ARG A 621 26.43 6.59 -28.85
CA ARG A 621 26.77 6.28 -27.43
C ARG A 621 27.27 7.48 -26.64
N ARG A 622 27.66 8.57 -27.28
CA ARG A 622 28.07 9.82 -26.62
C ARG A 622 26.94 10.56 -25.95
N TRP A 623 25.73 10.42 -26.47
CA TRP A 623 24.54 11.11 -25.95
C TRP A 623 23.41 10.17 -25.58
N LEU A 624 23.35 8.97 -26.18
CA LEU A 624 22.36 7.93 -25.90
C LEU A 624 23.01 6.84 -25.03
N THR A 625 22.56 6.68 -23.81
CA THR A 625 23.16 5.80 -22.81
C THR A 625 22.36 4.53 -22.56
N ASN A 626 21.10 4.51 -22.98
CA ASN A 626 20.24 3.32 -23.06
C ASN A 626 19.30 3.48 -24.26
N ALA A 627 19.02 2.40 -24.98
CA ALA A 627 18.02 2.35 -26.04
C ALA A 627 17.51 0.92 -26.16
N GLN A 628 16.34 0.64 -25.55
CA GLN A 628 15.73 -0.67 -25.53
C GLN A 628 14.28 -0.59 -25.98
N ILE A 629 13.85 -1.57 -26.77
CA ILE A 629 12.47 -1.77 -27.20
C ILE A 629 12.07 -3.17 -26.73
N SER A 630 10.99 -3.29 -26.00
CA SER A 630 10.44 -4.56 -25.53
C SER A 630 9.00 -4.76 -26.01
N LEU A 631 8.66 -5.99 -26.34
CA LEU A 631 7.32 -6.42 -26.69
C LEU A 631 6.99 -7.68 -25.93
N SER A 632 5.89 -7.71 -25.20
CA SER A 632 5.45 -8.91 -24.52
C SER A 632 3.96 -9.16 -24.76
N THR A 633 3.59 -10.43 -24.78
CA THR A 633 2.19 -10.87 -24.87
C THR A 633 2.00 -12.18 -24.14
N GLY A 634 0.81 -12.41 -23.59
CA GLY A 634 0.51 -13.65 -22.89
C GLY A 634 -0.75 -13.58 -22.06
N THR A 635 -1.03 -14.67 -21.34
CA THR A 635 -2.21 -14.85 -20.50
C THR A 635 -1.82 -15.09 -19.05
N SER A 636 -2.70 -14.69 -18.15
CA SER A 636 -2.66 -15.00 -16.73
C SER A 636 -4.06 -15.41 -16.24
N GLY A 637 -4.22 -15.74 -14.96
CA GLY A 637 -5.51 -16.14 -14.40
C GLY A 637 -5.90 -15.33 -13.18
N ASN A 638 -7.21 -15.22 -12.90
CA ASN A 638 -7.76 -14.73 -11.65
C ASN A 638 -8.62 -15.80 -10.98
N SER A 639 -8.40 -15.99 -9.68
CA SER A 639 -9.12 -16.96 -8.84
C SER A 639 -9.68 -16.30 -7.58
N SER A 640 -9.75 -14.99 -7.54
CA SER A 640 -10.16 -14.22 -6.35
C SER A 640 -11.69 -14.20 -6.23
N ILE A 641 -12.28 -15.36 -5.97
CA ILE A 641 -13.70 -15.56 -5.62
C ILE A 641 -13.77 -16.21 -4.23
N PRO A 642 -14.92 -16.15 -3.55
CA PRO A 642 -15.13 -16.91 -2.32
C PRO A 642 -14.90 -18.40 -2.52
N ASN A 643 -14.65 -19.13 -1.45
CA ASN A 643 -14.46 -20.58 -1.53
C ASN A 643 -15.82 -21.26 -1.73
N TYR A 644 -15.80 -22.43 -2.39
CA TYR A 644 -16.98 -23.29 -2.57
C TYR A 644 -18.07 -22.80 -3.53
N GLU A 645 -17.91 -21.68 -4.26
CA GLU A 645 -18.90 -21.12 -5.18
C GLU A 645 -19.29 -22.06 -6.33
N HIS A 646 -18.47 -23.09 -6.60
CA HIS A 646 -18.79 -24.12 -7.59
C HIS A 646 -19.66 -25.27 -7.05
N LEU A 647 -19.92 -25.29 -5.73
CA LEU A 647 -20.71 -26.35 -5.07
C LEU A 647 -22.16 -25.90 -4.88
N ALA A 648 -23.07 -26.84 -4.87
CA ALA A 648 -24.41 -26.65 -4.32
C ALA A 648 -24.29 -26.62 -2.80
N LEU A 649 -24.59 -25.48 -2.19
CA LEU A 649 -24.50 -25.29 -0.74
C LEU A 649 -25.88 -25.34 -0.11
N VAL A 650 -25.93 -25.89 1.10
CA VAL A 650 -27.10 -25.91 1.96
C VAL A 650 -26.75 -25.21 3.27
N GLY A 651 -27.70 -24.51 3.86
CA GLY A 651 -27.55 -23.85 5.15
C GLY A 651 -28.71 -24.09 6.08
N GLY A 652 -28.44 -24.00 7.38
CA GLY A 652 -29.42 -23.92 8.42
C GLY A 652 -30.09 -22.55 8.43
N GLY A 653 -31.16 -22.40 9.20
CA GLY A 653 -31.91 -21.12 9.38
C GLY A 653 -33.25 -21.05 8.69
N ALA A 654 -33.62 -22.07 7.92
CA ALA A 654 -35.02 -22.26 7.58
C ALA A 654 -35.77 -22.74 8.84
N ASP A 655 -36.73 -21.95 9.29
CA ASP A 655 -37.61 -22.33 10.41
C ASP A 655 -38.95 -22.81 9.85
N TYR A 656 -39.29 -24.04 10.15
CA TYR A 656 -40.64 -24.56 9.92
C TYR A 656 -41.31 -24.84 11.24
N VAL A 657 -42.16 -23.90 11.69
CA VAL A 657 -42.94 -24.00 12.92
C VAL A 657 -42.08 -24.34 14.14
N GLY A 658 -40.92 -23.62 14.30
CA GLY A 658 -39.99 -23.83 15.42
C GLY A 658 -39.07 -25.04 15.28
N ASN A 659 -39.05 -25.72 14.14
CA ASN A 659 -38.13 -26.79 13.83
C ASN A 659 -37.06 -26.28 12.85
N ALA A 660 -35.80 -26.52 13.19
CA ALA A 660 -34.69 -26.14 12.32
C ALA A 660 -34.79 -26.91 10.99
N GLY A 661 -34.87 -26.18 9.91
CA GLY A 661 -34.83 -26.70 8.53
C GLY A 661 -33.53 -26.39 7.83
N VAL A 662 -33.27 -27.12 6.76
CA VAL A 662 -32.12 -26.88 5.89
C VAL A 662 -32.63 -26.41 4.54
N GLY A 663 -32.13 -25.27 4.07
CA GLY A 663 -32.41 -24.69 2.75
C GLY A 663 -31.21 -24.70 1.83
N LEU A 664 -31.48 -24.73 0.52
CA LEU A 664 -30.43 -24.52 -0.50
C LEU A 664 -30.02 -23.04 -0.48
N LEU A 665 -28.73 -22.78 -0.43
CA LEU A 665 -28.15 -21.42 -0.45
C LEU A 665 -27.79 -20.98 -1.86
N GLN A 666 -27.20 -21.90 -2.66
CA GLN A 666 -26.80 -21.63 -4.04
C GLN A 666 -26.81 -22.89 -4.90
N PRO A 667 -26.98 -22.78 -6.22
CA PRO A 667 -26.84 -23.87 -7.15
C PRO A 667 -25.36 -24.18 -7.42
N GLY A 668 -25.04 -25.44 -7.67
CA GLY A 668 -23.68 -25.84 -8.06
C GLY A 668 -23.38 -25.56 -9.53
N ASN A 669 -22.14 -25.10 -9.82
CA ASN A 669 -21.66 -24.90 -11.19
C ASN A 669 -20.35 -25.68 -11.43
N LYS A 670 -20.45 -26.88 -12.03
CA LYS A 670 -19.30 -27.74 -12.36
C LYS A 670 -18.37 -27.11 -13.41
N ASN A 671 -18.84 -26.12 -14.17
CA ASN A 671 -18.13 -25.44 -15.23
C ASN A 671 -17.57 -24.08 -14.79
N LEU A 672 -17.76 -23.69 -13.53
CA LEU A 672 -17.14 -22.49 -13.00
C LEU A 672 -15.62 -22.57 -13.08
N GLY A 673 -14.96 -21.61 -13.70
CA GLY A 673 -13.53 -21.65 -14.01
C GLY A 673 -12.87 -20.27 -13.88
N TRP A 674 -11.74 -20.13 -14.49
CA TRP A 674 -10.83 -19.00 -14.38
C TRP A 674 -11.24 -17.83 -15.24
N GLU A 675 -11.08 -16.61 -14.73
CA GLU A 675 -10.98 -15.43 -15.59
C GLU A 675 -9.65 -15.47 -16.36
N ARG A 676 -9.67 -15.01 -17.62
CA ARG A 676 -8.51 -15.07 -18.51
C ARG A 676 -8.16 -13.72 -19.10
N PRO A 677 -7.37 -12.89 -18.41
CA PRO A 677 -6.79 -11.70 -19.02
C PRO A 677 -5.69 -12.09 -20.02
N TRP A 678 -5.80 -11.54 -21.21
CA TRP A 678 -4.76 -11.50 -22.23
C TRP A 678 -4.19 -10.09 -22.29
N THR A 679 -2.87 -9.97 -22.09
CA THR A 679 -2.17 -8.69 -22.05
C THR A 679 -1.11 -8.63 -23.12
N THR A 680 -1.05 -7.50 -23.86
CA THR A 680 0.05 -7.16 -24.77
C THR A 680 0.64 -5.82 -24.33
N ASN A 681 1.96 -5.72 -24.26
CA ASN A 681 2.70 -4.55 -23.80
C ASN A 681 3.86 -4.23 -24.74
N LEU A 682 3.99 -2.95 -25.12
CA LEU A 682 5.13 -2.39 -25.84
C LEU A 682 5.85 -1.42 -24.93
N GLY A 683 7.13 -1.69 -24.63
CA GLY A 683 7.99 -0.85 -23.79
C GLY A 683 9.09 -0.17 -24.61
N LEU A 684 9.34 1.10 -24.31
CA LEU A 684 10.37 1.94 -24.88
C LEU A 684 11.20 2.54 -23.74
N HIS A 685 12.51 2.21 -23.67
CA HIS A 685 13.40 2.63 -22.60
C HIS A 685 14.60 3.35 -23.15
N PHE A 686 14.71 4.65 -22.89
CA PHE A 686 15.79 5.50 -23.37
C PHE A 686 16.54 6.17 -22.22
N GLY A 687 17.85 6.24 -22.36
CA GLY A 687 18.74 7.01 -21.48
C GLY A 687 19.54 8.03 -22.28
N PHE A 688 19.67 9.24 -21.77
CA PHE A 688 20.38 10.32 -22.46
C PHE A 688 21.41 10.97 -21.53
N TRP A 689 22.65 11.20 -22.06
CA TRP A 689 23.74 11.92 -21.38
C TRP A 689 24.06 11.44 -19.97
N HIS A 690 23.74 10.19 -19.60
CA HIS A 690 23.80 9.66 -18.21
C HIS A 690 23.01 10.49 -17.19
N ARG A 691 22.06 11.32 -17.63
CA ARG A 691 21.32 12.27 -16.77
C ARG A 691 19.80 12.19 -16.91
N LEU A 692 19.31 11.76 -18.06
CA LEU A 692 17.87 11.68 -18.33
C LEU A 692 17.50 10.24 -18.69
N THR A 693 16.50 9.68 -18.01
CA THR A 693 15.85 8.42 -18.34
C THR A 693 14.41 8.67 -18.71
N VAL A 694 13.95 8.01 -19.77
CA VAL A 694 12.58 8.06 -20.26
C VAL A 694 12.13 6.64 -20.49
N ASP A 695 11.12 6.19 -19.74
CA ASP A 695 10.45 4.91 -19.91
C ASP A 695 9.01 5.17 -20.32
N ALA A 696 8.57 4.58 -21.43
CA ALA A 696 7.21 4.68 -21.91
C ALA A 696 6.66 3.29 -22.21
N GLU A 697 5.42 3.03 -21.81
CA GLU A 697 4.77 1.75 -22.01
C GLU A 697 3.37 1.98 -22.59
N LEU A 698 3.01 1.16 -23.58
CA LEU A 698 1.70 1.08 -24.20
C LEU A 698 1.15 -0.31 -23.93
N TYR A 699 -0.05 -0.42 -23.39
CA TYR A 699 -0.63 -1.71 -23.07
C TYR A 699 -2.07 -1.85 -23.54
N TYR A 700 -2.42 -3.09 -23.84
CA TYR A 700 -3.78 -3.54 -24.14
C TYR A 700 -4.03 -4.82 -23.34
N LYS A 701 -5.10 -4.82 -22.53
CA LYS A 701 -5.50 -5.94 -21.69
C LYS A 701 -6.96 -6.24 -21.89
N ARG A 702 -7.27 -7.45 -22.34
CA ARG A 702 -8.62 -7.97 -22.53
C ARG A 702 -8.87 -9.11 -21.56
N THR A 703 -9.78 -8.93 -20.61
CA THR A 703 -10.23 -9.99 -19.70
C THR A 703 -11.49 -10.62 -20.27
N SER A 704 -11.43 -11.92 -20.55
CA SER A 704 -12.56 -12.75 -20.95
C SER A 704 -12.92 -13.74 -19.85
N ASP A 705 -14.07 -14.40 -19.99
CA ASP A 705 -14.58 -15.36 -19.02
C ASP A 705 -14.62 -14.75 -17.60
N MET A 706 -15.05 -13.45 -17.46
CA MET A 706 -15.09 -12.79 -16.16
C MET A 706 -16.02 -13.52 -15.19
N LEU A 707 -15.60 -13.61 -13.94
CA LEU A 707 -16.38 -14.18 -12.86
C LEU A 707 -17.46 -13.18 -12.42
N MET A 708 -18.69 -13.55 -12.55
CA MET A 708 -19.83 -12.68 -12.24
C MET A 708 -20.94 -13.42 -11.51
N GLU A 709 -21.56 -12.76 -10.55
CA GLU A 709 -22.85 -13.13 -9.98
C GLU A 709 -23.94 -12.81 -11.00
N VAL A 710 -24.38 -13.84 -11.73
CA VAL A 710 -25.43 -13.71 -12.75
C VAL A 710 -26.79 -13.74 -12.05
N PRO A 711 -27.61 -12.68 -12.17
CA PRO A 711 -28.90 -12.65 -11.52
C PRO A 711 -29.85 -13.68 -12.14
N GLU A 712 -30.61 -14.36 -11.28
CA GLU A 712 -31.63 -15.35 -11.64
C GLU A 712 -32.97 -15.02 -10.96
N PRO A 713 -34.08 -15.15 -11.67
CA PRO A 713 -35.40 -14.99 -11.03
C PRO A 713 -35.68 -16.11 -10.04
N TYR A 714 -35.97 -15.77 -8.80
CA TYR A 714 -36.38 -16.74 -7.76
C TYR A 714 -37.53 -17.67 -8.18
N SER A 715 -38.45 -17.16 -8.99
CA SER A 715 -39.59 -17.89 -9.48
C SER A 715 -39.27 -19.07 -10.40
N THR A 716 -38.08 -19.04 -11.03
CA THR A 716 -37.66 -20.06 -12.01
C THR A 716 -36.59 -20.98 -11.45
N SER A 717 -35.61 -20.43 -10.72
CA SER A 717 -34.46 -21.16 -10.23
C SER A 717 -34.51 -21.48 -8.73
N GLY A 718 -35.27 -20.72 -7.95
CA GLY A 718 -35.23 -20.75 -6.49
C GLY A 718 -34.06 -20.00 -5.87
N PHE A 719 -33.23 -19.29 -6.69
CA PHE A 719 -32.05 -18.55 -6.29
C PHE A 719 -32.08 -17.12 -6.82
N GLY A 720 -31.39 -16.18 -6.17
CA GLY A 720 -31.27 -14.80 -6.62
C GLY A 720 -30.14 -14.59 -7.64
N TYR A 721 -29.12 -15.42 -7.58
CA TYR A 721 -27.95 -15.39 -8.48
C TYR A 721 -27.21 -16.73 -8.46
N TYR A 722 -26.30 -16.89 -9.40
CA TYR A 722 -25.29 -17.95 -9.41
C TYR A 722 -23.99 -17.42 -10.02
N TRP A 723 -22.86 -18.02 -9.64
CA TRP A 723 -21.57 -17.68 -10.21
C TRP A 723 -21.33 -18.34 -11.56
N ASP A 724 -20.94 -17.54 -12.57
CA ASP A 724 -20.57 -18.05 -13.89
C ASP A 724 -19.45 -17.21 -14.54
N ASN A 725 -18.82 -17.80 -15.55
CA ASN A 725 -17.80 -17.15 -16.37
C ASN A 725 -18.44 -16.46 -17.56
N VAL A 726 -18.69 -15.18 -17.45
CA VAL A 726 -19.42 -14.37 -18.44
C VAL A 726 -18.82 -12.99 -18.61
N GLY A 727 -19.02 -12.43 -19.80
CA GLY A 727 -18.63 -11.05 -20.07
C GLY A 727 -17.17 -10.85 -20.43
N VAL A 728 -16.91 -9.65 -20.97
CA VAL A 728 -15.59 -9.22 -21.45
C VAL A 728 -15.36 -7.76 -21.09
N MET A 729 -14.15 -7.45 -20.61
CA MET A 729 -13.70 -6.10 -20.31
C MET A 729 -12.35 -5.81 -20.94
N VAL A 730 -12.13 -4.56 -21.34
CA VAL A 730 -10.88 -4.07 -21.90
C VAL A 730 -10.34 -2.93 -21.07
N ASN A 731 -9.03 -2.99 -20.76
CA ASN A 731 -8.24 -1.88 -20.28
C ASN A 731 -7.10 -1.61 -21.27
N LYS A 732 -6.94 -0.36 -21.69
CA LYS A 732 -5.88 0.07 -22.59
C LYS A 732 -5.31 1.41 -22.12
N GLY A 733 -3.99 1.58 -22.25
CA GLY A 733 -3.42 2.80 -21.69
C GLY A 733 -1.98 3.05 -22.05
N VAL A 734 -1.49 4.16 -21.49
CA VAL A 734 -0.13 4.67 -21.65
C VAL A 734 0.44 4.99 -20.30
N GLU A 735 1.67 4.59 -20.06
CA GLU A 735 2.44 4.90 -18.87
C GLU A 735 3.75 5.56 -19.28
N VAL A 736 4.15 6.64 -18.59
CA VAL A 736 5.46 7.29 -18.83
C VAL A 736 6.12 7.57 -17.50
N SER A 737 7.43 7.30 -17.43
CA SER A 737 8.29 7.64 -16.31
C SER A 737 9.48 8.45 -16.80
N LEU A 738 9.79 9.53 -16.09
CA LEU A 738 10.90 10.43 -16.37
C LEU A 738 11.79 10.52 -15.12
N GLY A 739 13.10 10.39 -15.30
CA GLY A 739 14.08 10.63 -14.26
C GLY A 739 15.19 11.52 -14.80
N ALA A 740 15.52 12.62 -14.11
CA ALA A 740 16.58 13.51 -14.56
C ALA A 740 17.46 14.01 -13.41
N ALA A 741 18.77 13.97 -13.59
CA ALA A 741 19.76 14.69 -12.81
C ALA A 741 20.05 16.03 -13.49
N LEU A 742 19.31 17.09 -13.09
CA LEU A 742 19.41 18.41 -13.71
C LEU A 742 20.75 19.06 -13.47
N VAL A 743 21.26 18.95 -12.25
CA VAL A 743 22.58 19.41 -11.85
C VAL A 743 23.24 18.31 -11.03
N SER A 744 24.46 17.95 -11.39
CA SER A 744 25.29 17.01 -10.64
C SER A 744 26.70 17.53 -10.59
N THR A 745 27.11 17.97 -9.39
CA THR A 745 28.47 18.44 -9.08
C THR A 745 28.99 17.74 -7.83
N LYS A 746 30.22 17.91 -7.45
CA LYS A 746 30.81 17.33 -6.24
C LYS A 746 30.01 17.63 -4.97
N ASP A 747 29.52 18.86 -4.84
CA ASP A 747 28.88 19.35 -3.61
C ASP A 747 27.37 19.53 -3.75
N PHE A 748 26.81 19.52 -4.96
CA PHE A 748 25.40 19.79 -5.22
C PHE A 748 24.81 18.83 -6.24
N LEU A 749 23.71 18.17 -5.85
CA LEU A 749 22.88 17.32 -6.69
C LEU A 749 21.45 17.87 -6.71
N TRP A 750 20.91 18.07 -7.91
CA TRP A 750 19.49 18.32 -8.11
C TRP A 750 18.92 17.29 -9.07
N SER A 751 18.02 16.45 -8.56
CA SER A 751 17.34 15.43 -9.34
C SER A 751 15.82 15.64 -9.28
N VAL A 752 15.17 15.28 -10.38
CA VAL A 752 13.72 15.29 -10.51
C VAL A 752 13.25 13.94 -11.05
N ASN A 753 12.08 13.51 -10.61
CA ASN A 753 11.38 12.36 -11.16
C ASN A 753 9.92 12.72 -11.39
N ALA A 754 9.31 12.16 -12.44
CA ALA A 754 7.90 12.30 -12.72
C ALA A 754 7.38 11.04 -13.38
N ASN A 755 6.14 10.70 -13.09
CA ASN A 755 5.43 9.64 -13.80
C ASN A 755 3.98 10.04 -14.01
N PHE A 756 3.40 9.52 -15.09
CA PHE A 756 1.97 9.61 -15.31
C PHE A 756 1.45 8.32 -15.97
N SER A 757 0.18 8.06 -15.79
CA SER A 757 -0.52 6.98 -16.47
C SER A 757 -1.93 7.42 -16.88
N TYR A 758 -2.34 6.92 -18.02
CA TYR A 758 -3.71 6.98 -18.52
C TYR A 758 -4.22 5.56 -18.71
N ASN A 759 -5.42 5.28 -18.20
CA ASN A 759 -6.13 4.01 -18.42
C ASN A 759 -7.56 4.27 -18.91
N HIS A 760 -7.93 3.65 -20.00
CA HIS A 760 -9.29 3.59 -20.50
C HIS A 760 -9.87 2.22 -20.20
N ASN A 761 -10.97 2.19 -19.43
CA ASN A 761 -11.71 0.99 -19.07
C ASN A 761 -13.02 0.91 -19.86
N GLU A 762 -13.36 -0.26 -20.41
CA GLU A 762 -14.56 -0.45 -21.25
C GLU A 762 -15.13 -1.86 -21.06
N ILE A 763 -16.43 -1.95 -20.78
CA ILE A 763 -17.19 -3.20 -20.79
C ILE A 763 -17.53 -3.53 -22.24
N VAL A 764 -17.09 -4.67 -22.75
CA VAL A 764 -17.31 -5.10 -24.13
C VAL A 764 -18.51 -6.04 -24.24
N GLU A 765 -18.71 -6.89 -23.22
CA GLU A 765 -19.78 -7.88 -23.20
C GLU A 765 -20.23 -8.16 -21.77
N LEU A 766 -21.52 -8.37 -21.55
CA LEU A 766 -22.15 -8.80 -20.31
C LEU A 766 -22.80 -10.19 -20.51
N TYR A 767 -23.30 -10.79 -19.41
CA TYR A 767 -23.92 -12.10 -19.38
C TYR A 767 -25.12 -12.16 -20.36
N ASN A 768 -25.35 -13.32 -20.98
CA ASN A 768 -26.49 -13.63 -21.85
C ASN A 768 -26.76 -12.59 -22.97
N GLY A 769 -25.72 -11.80 -23.35
CA GLY A 769 -25.85 -10.78 -24.41
C GLY A 769 -26.64 -9.54 -24.03
N VAL A 770 -26.97 -9.36 -22.73
CA VAL A 770 -27.60 -8.12 -22.24
C VAL A 770 -26.67 -6.94 -22.48
N LYS A 771 -27.25 -5.77 -22.77
CA LYS A 771 -26.47 -4.56 -23.07
C LYS A 771 -26.22 -3.70 -21.85
N GLU A 772 -27.03 -3.85 -20.82
CA GLU A 772 -26.97 -3.07 -19.61
C GLU A 772 -27.50 -3.84 -18.39
N TYR A 773 -26.95 -3.52 -17.23
CA TYR A 773 -27.36 -4.09 -15.95
C TYR A 773 -27.17 -3.07 -14.83
N GLU A 774 -28.24 -2.71 -14.11
CA GLU A 774 -28.19 -1.79 -12.98
C GLU A 774 -27.74 -2.52 -11.72
N ARG A 775 -26.70 -2.00 -11.07
CA ARG A 775 -26.19 -2.53 -9.81
C ARG A 775 -26.99 -1.91 -8.67
N SER A 776 -27.68 -2.74 -7.90
CA SER A 776 -28.46 -2.28 -6.75
C SER A 776 -27.61 -1.50 -5.76
N ASN A 777 -28.12 -0.37 -5.27
CA ASN A 777 -27.52 0.47 -4.20
C ASN A 777 -26.12 1.04 -4.49
N THR A 778 -25.68 1.08 -5.77
CA THR A 778 -24.34 1.59 -6.11
C THR A 778 -24.35 2.92 -6.85
N ASN A 779 -25.52 3.39 -7.31
CA ASN A 779 -25.63 4.56 -8.21
C ASN A 779 -24.75 4.45 -9.46
N THR A 780 -24.48 3.21 -9.91
CA THR A 780 -23.72 2.90 -11.13
C THR A 780 -24.47 1.88 -11.97
N LYS A 781 -24.20 1.85 -13.26
CA LYS A 781 -24.80 0.91 -14.20
C LYS A 781 -23.73 0.28 -15.08
N LEU A 782 -23.74 -1.03 -15.23
CA LEU A 782 -22.94 -1.72 -16.20
C LEU A 782 -23.60 -1.55 -17.57
N MET A 783 -22.88 -0.98 -18.51
CA MET A 783 -23.35 -0.81 -19.88
C MET A 783 -22.23 -1.11 -20.88
N VAL A 784 -22.52 -1.89 -21.90
CA VAL A 784 -21.59 -2.21 -22.99
C VAL A 784 -21.15 -0.92 -23.70
N GLY A 785 -19.84 -0.74 -23.89
CA GLY A 785 -19.23 0.46 -24.46
C GLY A 785 -18.89 1.53 -23.42
N HIS A 786 -19.18 1.32 -22.13
CA HIS A 786 -18.94 2.27 -21.06
C HIS A 786 -17.96 1.72 -19.99
N SER A 787 -17.44 2.62 -19.16
CA SER A 787 -16.58 2.26 -18.03
C SER A 787 -17.37 1.61 -16.90
N LEU A 788 -16.76 0.64 -16.21
CA LEU A 788 -17.32 -0.02 -15.04
C LEU A 788 -17.78 0.97 -13.93
N GLY A 789 -17.10 2.09 -13.79
CA GLY A 789 -17.29 3.04 -12.69
C GLY A 789 -18.18 4.23 -13.02
N GLU A 790 -18.89 4.23 -14.12
CA GLU A 790 -19.70 5.38 -14.54
C GLU A 790 -20.97 5.50 -13.71
N PHE A 791 -21.27 6.73 -13.24
CA PHE A 791 -22.46 7.02 -12.45
C PHE A 791 -23.74 7.03 -13.28
N TYR A 792 -24.79 6.39 -12.73
CA TYR A 792 -26.13 6.33 -13.26
C TYR A 792 -27.10 6.93 -12.23
N ILE A 793 -27.45 8.21 -12.43
CA ILE A 793 -28.17 9.02 -11.44
C ILE A 793 -29.11 10.02 -12.14
N ASN A 794 -30.06 10.55 -11.36
CA ASN A 794 -30.91 11.67 -11.78
C ASN A 794 -30.09 12.97 -11.89
N ARG A 795 -30.42 13.77 -12.90
CA ARG A 795 -29.79 15.08 -13.13
C ARG A 795 -30.60 16.19 -12.47
N TYR A 796 -30.03 16.81 -11.43
CA TYR A 796 -30.62 17.99 -10.78
C TYR A 796 -30.53 19.19 -11.71
N ALA A 797 -31.64 19.94 -11.87
CA ALA A 797 -31.72 21.10 -12.75
C ALA A 797 -31.72 22.44 -12.02
N GLY A 798 -31.81 22.43 -10.67
CA GLY A 798 -31.85 23.64 -9.86
C GLY A 798 -33.16 23.82 -9.14
N VAL A 799 -33.50 25.07 -8.84
CA VAL A 799 -34.67 25.46 -8.07
C VAL A 799 -35.61 26.30 -8.93
N ASN A 800 -36.90 26.04 -8.87
CA ASN A 800 -37.91 26.90 -9.48
C ASN A 800 -37.97 28.25 -8.71
N PRO A 801 -37.57 29.39 -9.30
CA PRO A 801 -37.53 30.65 -8.57
C PRO A 801 -38.91 31.19 -8.19
N ALA A 802 -39.99 30.67 -8.81
CA ALA A 802 -41.35 31.14 -8.51
C ALA A 802 -41.91 30.54 -7.22
N ASN A 803 -41.57 29.26 -6.90
CA ASN A 803 -42.17 28.55 -5.77
C ASN A 803 -41.21 27.81 -4.88
N GLY A 804 -39.93 27.75 -5.28
CA GLY A 804 -38.87 27.11 -4.51
C GLY A 804 -38.78 25.58 -4.64
N ASP A 805 -39.53 24.93 -5.53
CA ASP A 805 -39.51 23.51 -5.73
C ASP A 805 -38.18 23.07 -6.38
N ALA A 806 -37.70 21.88 -5.99
CA ALA A 806 -36.59 21.23 -6.65
C ALA A 806 -36.99 20.80 -8.08
N LEU A 807 -36.06 20.96 -9.01
CA LEU A 807 -36.23 20.59 -10.42
C LEU A 807 -35.19 19.55 -10.84
N TRP A 808 -35.64 18.59 -11.62
CA TRP A 808 -34.78 17.59 -12.27
C TRP A 808 -34.98 17.58 -13.78
N TYR A 809 -34.06 16.97 -14.49
CA TYR A 809 -34.23 16.67 -15.91
C TYR A 809 -34.80 15.26 -16.06
N THR A 810 -35.84 15.10 -16.86
CA THR A 810 -36.24 13.78 -17.36
C THR A 810 -35.15 13.18 -18.23
N LYS A 811 -35.24 11.89 -18.56
CA LYS A 811 -34.32 11.21 -19.50
C LYS A 811 -34.19 11.99 -20.83
N ASP A 812 -35.29 12.57 -21.31
CA ASP A 812 -35.34 13.34 -22.56
C ASP A 812 -34.93 14.81 -22.41
N GLY A 813 -34.51 15.23 -21.21
CA GLY A 813 -34.05 16.61 -20.95
C GLY A 813 -35.12 17.62 -20.65
N GLN A 814 -36.38 17.23 -20.42
CA GLN A 814 -37.45 18.11 -19.95
C GLN A 814 -37.33 18.35 -18.44
N LEU A 815 -37.84 19.47 -17.96
CA LEU A 815 -37.90 19.78 -16.53
C LEU A 815 -39.08 19.08 -15.89
N THR A 816 -38.86 18.53 -14.69
CA THR A 816 -39.86 17.89 -13.84
C THR A 816 -39.61 18.23 -12.36
N THR A 817 -40.66 18.22 -11.55
CA THR A 817 -40.60 18.31 -10.09
C THR A 817 -40.66 16.92 -9.44
N GLU A 818 -40.79 15.85 -10.19
CA GLU A 818 -40.86 14.50 -9.69
C GLU A 818 -39.51 13.78 -9.92
N LEU A 819 -38.96 13.20 -8.89
CA LEU A 819 -37.78 12.35 -8.96
C LEU A 819 -38.22 10.92 -9.31
N ARG A 820 -37.86 10.42 -10.49
CA ARG A 820 -38.23 9.10 -10.98
C ARG A 820 -36.99 8.27 -11.30
N ASP A 821 -37.03 6.98 -11.00
CA ASP A 821 -35.91 6.06 -11.32
C ASP A 821 -35.71 5.90 -12.83
N GLU A 822 -36.77 6.02 -13.62
CA GLU A 822 -36.75 5.94 -15.09
C GLU A 822 -36.03 7.12 -15.75
N ASP A 823 -35.81 8.24 -15.02
CA ASP A 823 -35.13 9.44 -15.50
C ASP A 823 -33.60 9.45 -15.17
N LYS A 824 -33.12 8.37 -14.53
CA LYS A 824 -31.68 8.18 -14.35
C LYS A 824 -30.98 8.02 -15.69
N VAL A 825 -29.78 8.59 -15.81
CA VAL A 825 -28.92 8.47 -17.00
C VAL A 825 -27.49 8.26 -16.59
N LEU A 826 -26.66 7.69 -17.49
CA LEU A 826 -25.22 7.75 -17.37
C LEU A 826 -24.78 9.20 -17.56
N VAL A 827 -24.06 9.76 -16.58
CA VAL A 827 -23.70 11.19 -16.57
C VAL A 827 -22.30 11.46 -17.14
N GLY A 828 -21.62 10.45 -17.70
CA GLY A 828 -20.27 10.56 -18.26
C GLY A 828 -19.20 10.89 -17.21
N LYS A 829 -19.45 10.57 -15.94
CA LYS A 829 -18.55 10.77 -14.80
C LYS A 829 -18.32 9.43 -14.11
N SER A 830 -17.06 9.16 -13.72
CA SER A 830 -16.65 7.88 -13.14
C SER A 830 -15.92 8.08 -11.81
N TYR A 831 -16.07 7.12 -10.89
CA TYR A 831 -15.24 7.07 -9.69
C TYR A 831 -13.87 6.42 -9.96
N ILE A 832 -13.70 5.75 -11.09
CA ILE A 832 -12.42 5.20 -11.55
C ILE A 832 -11.69 6.29 -12.32
N ALA A 833 -10.61 6.80 -11.74
CA ALA A 833 -9.80 7.85 -12.36
C ALA A 833 -9.07 7.34 -13.60
N PRO A 834 -9.20 7.97 -14.77
CA PRO A 834 -8.43 7.61 -15.94
C PRO A 834 -6.98 8.13 -15.88
N TRP A 835 -6.72 9.22 -15.17
CA TRP A 835 -5.43 9.88 -15.08
C TRP A 835 -4.88 9.88 -13.67
N GLN A 836 -3.62 9.47 -13.51
CA GLN A 836 -2.92 9.52 -12.23
C GLN A 836 -1.41 9.59 -12.41
N GLY A 837 -0.70 10.02 -11.37
CA GLY A 837 0.74 10.07 -11.39
C GLY A 837 1.35 10.69 -10.15
N GLY A 838 2.65 10.97 -10.26
CA GLY A 838 3.40 11.65 -9.23
C GLY A 838 4.63 12.33 -9.79
N PHE A 839 5.16 13.28 -9.06
CA PHE A 839 6.43 13.91 -9.36
C PHE A 839 7.16 14.29 -8.07
N GLY A 840 8.47 14.33 -8.16
CA GLY A 840 9.29 14.65 -7.00
C GLY A 840 10.59 15.36 -7.39
N THR A 841 11.19 15.99 -6.39
CA THR A 841 12.50 16.62 -6.51
C THR A 841 13.34 16.33 -5.28
N THR A 842 14.64 16.14 -5.49
CA THR A 842 15.64 16.03 -4.42
C THR A 842 16.76 17.00 -4.70
N LEU A 843 17.05 17.87 -3.74
CA LEU A 843 18.18 18.79 -3.72
C LEU A 843 19.13 18.36 -2.60
N SER A 844 20.38 18.12 -2.89
CA SER A 844 21.38 17.76 -1.88
C SER A 844 22.60 18.68 -2.00
N TRP A 845 23.04 19.25 -0.87
CA TRP A 845 24.17 20.15 -0.78
C TRP A 845 24.98 19.90 0.49
N LYS A 846 26.22 19.43 0.35
CA LYS A 846 27.15 19.22 1.48
C LYS A 846 26.53 18.53 2.70
N GLY A 847 25.80 17.43 2.47
CA GLY A 847 25.13 16.67 3.54
C GLY A 847 23.72 17.14 3.88
N LEU A 848 23.33 18.38 3.52
CA LEU A 848 21.93 18.84 3.62
C LEU A 848 21.15 18.32 2.40
N SER A 849 19.95 17.77 2.63
CA SER A 849 19.08 17.29 1.55
C SER A 849 17.64 17.73 1.78
N LEU A 850 17.00 18.21 0.72
CA LEU A 850 15.57 18.52 0.66
C LEU A 850 14.92 17.59 -0.36
N THR A 851 13.88 16.87 0.07
CA THR A 851 13.09 16.02 -0.82
C THR A 851 11.63 16.43 -0.74
N ALA A 852 10.99 16.64 -1.89
CA ALA A 852 9.54 16.86 -1.99
C ALA A 852 8.93 15.86 -2.96
N GLN A 853 7.81 15.23 -2.57
CA GLN A 853 7.11 14.23 -3.37
C GLN A 853 5.63 14.58 -3.44
N PHE A 854 5.11 14.60 -4.67
CA PHE A 854 3.71 14.87 -4.97
C PHE A 854 3.03 13.65 -5.59
N SER A 855 1.74 13.48 -5.30
CA SER A 855 0.85 12.55 -6.01
C SER A 855 -0.38 13.30 -6.51
N TRP A 856 -0.94 12.85 -7.62
CA TRP A 856 -2.14 13.46 -8.19
C TRP A 856 -3.02 12.41 -8.87
N VAL A 857 -4.33 12.70 -8.86
CA VAL A 857 -5.38 11.95 -9.54
C VAL A 857 -6.30 12.97 -10.22
N ALA A 858 -6.72 12.71 -11.45
CA ALA A 858 -7.56 13.64 -12.21
C ALA A 858 -8.73 12.92 -12.92
N ASP A 859 -9.80 13.68 -13.15
CA ASP A 859 -11.06 13.25 -13.74
C ASP A 859 -11.72 12.11 -12.97
N ARG A 860 -11.72 12.23 -11.63
CA ARG A 860 -12.36 11.33 -10.70
C ARG A 860 -13.52 12.01 -10.01
N TYR A 861 -14.62 11.29 -9.85
CA TYR A 861 -15.82 11.80 -9.20
C TYR A 861 -16.27 10.89 -8.06
N MET A 862 -16.91 11.47 -7.04
CA MET A 862 -17.51 10.73 -5.92
C MET A 862 -18.83 11.38 -5.52
N LEU A 863 -19.78 10.57 -5.05
CA LEU A 863 -20.95 11.04 -4.35
C LEU A 863 -20.57 11.41 -2.93
N ASN A 864 -20.83 12.65 -2.53
CA ASN A 864 -20.59 13.13 -1.17
C ASN A 864 -21.83 12.89 -0.30
N ASN A 865 -21.90 11.70 0.34
CA ASN A 865 -23.01 11.32 1.17
C ASN A 865 -23.14 12.18 2.44
N ASP A 866 -22.06 12.77 2.91
CA ASP A 866 -22.11 13.66 4.06
C ASP A 866 -23.03 14.88 3.80
N ARG A 867 -23.07 15.36 2.54
CA ARG A 867 -23.97 16.45 2.13
C ARG A 867 -25.45 16.06 2.10
N TYR A 868 -25.73 14.76 1.91
CA TYR A 868 -27.10 14.25 2.04
C TYR A 868 -27.65 14.49 3.45
N PHE A 869 -26.78 14.43 4.47
CA PHE A 869 -27.15 14.61 5.88
C PHE A 869 -27.07 16.08 6.33
N ASP A 870 -26.01 16.81 6.03
CA ASP A 870 -25.82 18.20 6.51
C ASP A 870 -26.40 19.29 5.59
N GLU A 871 -26.81 18.92 4.38
CA GLU A 871 -27.61 19.76 3.50
C GLU A 871 -29.02 19.16 3.30
N SER A 872 -29.56 18.49 4.32
CA SER A 872 -30.78 17.66 4.22
C SER A 872 -32.06 18.48 4.05
N ASN A 873 -32.02 19.79 4.28
CA ASN A 873 -33.11 20.76 4.14
C ASN A 873 -34.38 20.38 4.96
N GLY A 874 -34.16 19.77 6.15
CA GLY A 874 -35.22 19.42 7.12
C GLY A 874 -35.38 17.93 7.38
N ARG A 875 -34.88 17.02 6.53
CA ARG A 875 -34.99 15.56 6.71
C ARG A 875 -34.28 15.08 8.01
N PHE A 876 -33.08 15.61 8.28
CA PHE A 876 -32.29 15.27 9.47
C PHE A 876 -32.20 16.47 10.42
N ALA A 877 -33.31 16.88 10.97
CA ALA A 877 -33.43 18.06 11.82
C ALA A 877 -32.59 18.00 13.11
N SER A 878 -32.30 16.77 13.60
CA SER A 878 -31.47 16.52 14.79
C SER A 878 -29.97 16.61 14.53
N TYR A 879 -29.53 16.81 13.28
CA TYR A 879 -28.13 16.97 12.88
C TYR A 879 -27.82 18.43 12.65
N ASN A 880 -26.60 18.87 13.00
CA ASN A 880 -26.12 20.17 12.58
C ASN A 880 -26.07 20.23 11.05
N GLN A 881 -26.25 21.42 10.50
CA GLN A 881 -26.42 21.61 9.07
C GLN A 881 -25.36 22.56 8.52
N SER A 882 -25.10 22.48 7.21
CA SER A 882 -24.23 23.37 6.47
C SER A 882 -24.82 24.79 6.44
N LYS A 883 -23.95 25.82 6.53
CA LYS A 883 -24.30 27.23 6.36
C LYS A 883 -24.93 27.52 5.00
N ARG A 884 -24.69 26.69 4.00
CA ARG A 884 -25.31 26.83 2.68
C ARG A 884 -26.84 26.86 2.75
N LEU A 885 -27.44 26.14 3.73
CA LEU A 885 -28.89 26.14 3.93
C LEU A 885 -29.48 27.51 4.38
N LEU A 886 -28.66 28.44 4.87
CA LEU A 886 -29.08 29.79 5.15
C LEU A 886 -29.44 30.55 3.85
N ASN A 887 -28.87 30.13 2.72
CA ASN A 887 -29.10 30.66 1.38
C ASN A 887 -30.15 29.88 0.57
N ARG A 888 -30.97 29.04 1.25
CA ARG A 888 -32.06 28.31 0.58
C ARG A 888 -33.10 29.28 0.01
N TRP A 889 -33.89 28.84 -0.92
CA TRP A 889 -35.01 29.62 -1.43
C TRP A 889 -36.00 29.96 -0.27
N LYS A 890 -36.39 31.20 -0.10
CA LYS A 890 -37.26 31.76 0.97
C LYS A 890 -38.49 32.45 0.45
N LYS A 891 -38.43 33.06 -0.76
CA LYS A 891 -39.53 33.83 -1.36
C LYS A 891 -39.44 33.83 -2.89
N PRO A 892 -40.56 34.05 -3.59
CA PRO A 892 -40.60 34.18 -5.05
C PRO A 892 -39.59 35.22 -5.55
N GLY A 893 -38.78 34.80 -6.55
CA GLY A 893 -37.73 35.58 -7.15
C GLY A 893 -36.33 35.26 -6.61
N ASP A 894 -36.19 34.50 -5.52
CA ASP A 894 -34.86 34.07 -5.04
C ASP A 894 -34.20 33.16 -6.06
N VAL A 895 -32.92 33.40 -6.35
CA VAL A 895 -32.08 32.60 -7.23
C VAL A 895 -31.05 31.89 -6.37
N THR A 896 -31.21 30.59 -6.22
CA THR A 896 -30.37 29.73 -5.39
C THR A 896 -30.35 28.29 -5.96
N ASP A 897 -29.37 27.50 -5.55
CA ASP A 897 -29.26 26.07 -5.88
C ASP A 897 -29.90 25.17 -4.80
N ILE A 898 -30.40 25.75 -3.70
CA ILE A 898 -31.00 25.02 -2.59
C ILE A 898 -32.50 25.33 -2.53
N PRO A 899 -33.38 24.30 -2.62
CA PRO A 899 -34.83 24.47 -2.63
C PRO A 899 -35.40 25.06 -1.34
N ARG A 900 -36.70 25.40 -1.35
CA ARG A 900 -37.41 25.76 -0.13
C ARG A 900 -37.32 24.67 0.91
N HIS A 901 -37.44 25.03 2.19
CA HIS A 901 -37.46 24.06 3.29
C HIS A 901 -38.55 23.00 3.07
N GLY A 902 -38.21 21.73 3.37
CA GLY A 902 -39.09 20.59 3.16
C GLY A 902 -38.92 19.91 1.79
N GLU A 903 -38.28 20.58 0.82
CA GLU A 903 -37.83 19.94 -0.40
C GLU A 903 -36.46 19.31 -0.12
N TYR A 904 -36.45 18.03 0.19
CA TYR A 904 -35.26 17.36 0.71
C TYR A 904 -34.15 17.16 -0.33
N THR A 905 -32.94 17.06 0.15
CA THR A 905 -31.82 16.64 -0.69
C THR A 905 -31.93 15.15 -1.00
N GLU A 906 -31.87 14.80 -2.28
CA GLU A 906 -31.96 13.42 -2.77
C GLU A 906 -30.61 12.95 -3.32
N PHE A 907 -30.48 11.64 -3.54
CA PHE A 907 -29.31 11.05 -4.19
C PHE A 907 -29.35 11.33 -5.69
N ASP A 908 -28.86 12.49 -6.07
CA ASP A 908 -28.84 12.98 -7.45
C ASP A 908 -27.49 13.67 -7.77
N SER A 909 -27.37 14.29 -8.90
CA SER A 909 -26.14 14.94 -9.35
C SER A 909 -25.65 16.09 -8.49
N ARG A 910 -26.45 16.60 -7.51
CA ARG A 910 -25.98 17.60 -6.52
C ARG A 910 -24.89 17.08 -5.62
N LEU A 911 -24.95 15.77 -5.31
CA LEU A 911 -23.98 15.09 -4.45
C LEU A 911 -22.74 14.62 -5.21
N LEU A 912 -22.76 14.63 -6.54
CA LEU A 912 -21.64 14.18 -7.38
C LEU A 912 -20.60 15.30 -7.50
N GLU A 913 -19.44 15.11 -6.92
CA GLU A 913 -18.37 16.10 -6.86
C GLU A 913 -17.09 15.63 -7.56
N ASP A 914 -16.33 16.60 -8.10
CA ASP A 914 -14.98 16.37 -8.63
C ASP A 914 -14.01 16.07 -7.49
N ALA A 915 -13.60 14.82 -7.35
CA ALA A 915 -12.66 14.31 -6.36
C ALA A 915 -11.22 14.23 -6.88
N SER A 916 -10.91 14.94 -7.96
CA SER A 916 -9.53 15.12 -8.43
C SER A 916 -8.70 15.86 -7.39
N PHE A 917 -7.42 15.49 -7.25
CA PHE A 917 -6.54 16.13 -6.27
C PHE A 917 -5.07 16.16 -6.70
N LEU A 918 -4.34 17.12 -6.14
CA LEU A 918 -2.88 17.18 -6.09
C LEU A 918 -2.46 17.29 -4.62
N ARG A 919 -1.60 16.38 -4.15
CA ARG A 919 -1.18 16.30 -2.75
C ARG A 919 0.35 16.32 -2.62
N LEU A 920 0.87 17.20 -1.76
CA LEU A 920 2.25 17.12 -1.28
C LEU A 920 2.32 16.02 -0.21
N LYS A 921 2.69 14.79 -0.68
CA LYS A 921 2.70 13.57 0.14
C LYS A 921 3.81 13.58 1.16
N ASN A 922 4.99 14.04 0.76
CA ASN A 922 6.17 14.05 1.61
C ASN A 922 7.04 15.28 1.33
N LEU A 923 7.41 15.98 2.38
CA LEU A 923 8.43 17.02 2.39
C LEU A 923 9.42 16.72 3.49
N MET A 924 10.68 16.47 3.16
CA MET A 924 11.71 16.11 4.13
C MET A 924 12.95 16.96 3.96
N ILE A 925 13.45 17.49 5.07
CA ILE A 925 14.77 18.13 5.18
C ILE A 925 15.63 17.25 6.06
N SER A 926 16.81 16.85 5.58
CA SER A 926 17.73 16.01 6.34
C SER A 926 19.16 16.54 6.27
N TYR A 927 19.92 16.30 7.33
CA TYR A 927 21.33 16.62 7.40
C TYR A 927 22.15 15.43 7.89
N SER A 928 23.08 14.97 7.07
CA SER A 928 24.07 13.96 7.42
C SER A 928 25.32 14.67 7.94
N LEU A 929 25.72 14.36 9.18
CA LEU A 929 26.90 14.97 9.77
C LEU A 929 28.17 14.56 9.00
N PRO A 930 29.11 15.50 8.78
CA PRO A 930 30.37 15.17 8.14
C PRO A 930 31.12 14.06 8.88
N GLU A 931 31.66 13.13 8.12
CA GLU A 931 32.39 11.95 8.64
C GLU A 931 33.51 12.32 9.60
N ALA A 932 34.22 13.42 9.34
CA ALA A 932 35.29 13.94 10.19
C ALA A 932 34.85 14.29 11.63
N LEU A 933 33.56 14.69 11.80
CA LEU A 933 32.98 14.96 13.12
C LEU A 933 32.57 13.65 13.81
N VAL A 934 31.94 12.75 13.05
CA VAL A 934 31.39 11.50 13.55
C VAL A 934 32.50 10.54 14.02
N ARG A 935 33.60 10.44 13.26
CA ARG A 935 34.76 9.61 13.58
C ARG A 935 35.47 9.98 14.92
N ARG A 936 35.22 11.19 15.45
CA ARG A 936 35.74 11.56 16.77
C ARG A 936 35.17 10.70 17.91
N SER A 937 33.98 10.17 17.74
CA SER A 937 33.34 9.28 18.70
C SER A 937 34.00 7.90 18.83
N ARG A 938 34.78 7.45 17.80
CA ARG A 938 35.40 6.13 17.64
C ARG A 938 34.43 4.94 17.61
N VAL A 939 33.15 5.16 17.87
CA VAL A 939 32.09 4.13 17.94
C VAL A 939 31.05 4.35 16.85
N ILE A 940 30.64 5.59 16.60
CA ILE A 940 29.62 5.94 15.63
C ILE A 940 30.28 6.19 14.28
N SER A 941 29.76 5.57 13.21
CA SER A 941 30.21 5.72 11.83
C SER A 941 29.35 6.68 11.02
N GLY A 942 28.08 6.90 11.41
CA GLY A 942 27.16 7.81 10.75
C GLY A 942 26.13 8.41 11.69
N VAL A 943 25.81 9.70 11.49
CA VAL A 943 24.71 10.40 12.18
C VAL A 943 23.94 11.20 11.16
N ARG A 944 22.62 10.98 11.11
CA ARG A 944 21.69 11.75 10.29
C ARG A 944 20.53 12.22 11.14
N ILE A 945 20.18 13.49 10.98
CA ILE A 945 18.98 14.10 11.58
C ILE A 945 18.06 14.56 10.47
N TYR A 946 16.75 14.49 10.68
CA TYR A 946 15.79 14.97 9.70
C TYR A 946 14.49 15.43 10.33
N ALA A 947 13.83 16.35 9.61
CA ALA A 947 12.45 16.75 9.87
C ALA A 947 11.62 16.46 8.61
N GLN A 948 10.41 15.97 8.81
CA GLN A 948 9.53 15.53 7.74
C GLN A 948 8.10 15.97 7.99
N ALA A 949 7.40 16.33 6.91
CA ALA A 949 5.97 16.58 6.92
C ALA A 949 5.29 15.68 5.87
N GLN A 950 4.22 14.99 6.26
CA GLN A 950 3.42 14.15 5.37
C GLN A 950 2.03 14.73 5.17
N ASN A 951 1.47 14.56 3.96
CA ASN A 951 0.15 15.07 3.56
C ASN A 951 -0.02 16.56 3.87
N LEU A 952 1.06 17.34 3.69
CA LEU A 952 1.15 18.73 4.15
C LEU A 952 0.10 19.63 3.47
N LEU A 953 -0.08 19.46 2.16
CA LEU A 953 -1.00 20.26 1.35
C LEU A 953 -1.81 19.35 0.43
N THR A 954 -3.10 19.59 0.30
CA THR A 954 -3.99 18.94 -0.67
C THR A 954 -4.80 20.00 -1.40
N PHE A 955 -4.68 20.01 -2.72
CA PHE A 955 -5.45 20.87 -3.62
C PHE A 955 -6.54 20.03 -4.28
N THR A 956 -7.80 20.38 -4.05
CA THR A 956 -8.96 19.64 -4.59
C THR A 956 -10.20 20.54 -4.60
N ARG A 957 -11.15 20.23 -5.48
CA ARG A 957 -12.49 20.82 -5.52
C ARG A 957 -13.50 20.08 -4.66
N PHE A 958 -13.18 18.87 -4.23
CA PHE A 958 -14.03 18.05 -3.38
C PHE A 958 -14.32 18.73 -2.05
N SER A 959 -15.59 18.82 -1.64
CA SER A 959 -16.00 19.54 -0.44
C SER A 959 -15.81 18.74 0.86
N GLY A 960 -15.72 17.41 0.79
CA GLY A 960 -15.39 16.54 1.94
C GLY A 960 -13.97 16.74 2.46
N LEU A 961 -13.65 16.15 3.61
CA LEU A 961 -12.33 16.31 4.24
C LEU A 961 -11.20 15.74 3.40
N ASP A 962 -11.42 14.61 2.75
CA ASP A 962 -10.40 13.96 1.92
C ASP A 962 -10.99 13.47 0.58
N PRO A 963 -10.37 13.84 -0.57
CA PRO A 963 -10.80 13.35 -1.89
C PRO A 963 -10.29 11.92 -2.18
N GLU A 964 -9.40 11.38 -1.34
CA GLU A 964 -8.79 10.07 -1.55
C GLU A 964 -9.69 8.98 -0.99
N GLY A 965 -10.04 8.03 -1.81
CA GLY A 965 -10.86 6.86 -1.46
C GLY A 965 -11.02 6.00 -2.70
N SER A 966 -11.24 4.71 -2.59
CA SER A 966 -11.47 3.83 -3.75
C SER A 966 -12.95 3.62 -4.06
N ALA A 967 -13.85 4.02 -3.15
CA ALA A 967 -15.29 3.89 -3.30
C ALA A 967 -15.88 4.98 -4.21
N ASN A 968 -17.08 4.71 -4.73
CA ASN A 968 -17.87 5.66 -5.49
C ASN A 968 -18.61 6.68 -4.60
N ILE A 969 -18.69 6.41 -3.30
CA ILE A 969 -19.39 7.21 -2.30
C ILE A 969 -18.43 7.57 -1.15
N TYR A 970 -18.43 8.82 -0.72
CA TYR A 970 -17.77 9.31 0.48
C TYR A 970 -18.77 9.33 1.63
N ALA A 971 -18.50 8.63 2.72
CA ALA A 971 -19.43 8.46 3.82
C ALA A 971 -18.72 8.46 5.17
N ALA A 972 -18.81 9.56 5.93
CA ALA A 972 -18.26 9.69 7.29
C ALA A 972 -16.89 9.00 7.49
N GLN A 973 -15.98 9.20 6.54
CA GLN A 973 -14.67 8.53 6.51
C GLN A 973 -13.72 9.16 7.52
N TYR A 974 -12.87 8.35 8.12
CA TYR A 974 -11.78 8.81 8.97
C TYR A 974 -10.80 9.66 8.13
N PRO A 975 -10.61 10.96 8.46
CA PRO A 975 -9.84 11.86 7.62
C PRO A 975 -8.34 11.53 7.66
N MET A 976 -7.66 11.68 6.52
CA MET A 976 -6.21 11.53 6.45
C MET A 976 -5.50 12.50 7.38
N ALA A 977 -4.47 12.00 8.06
CA ALA A 977 -3.67 12.80 8.97
C ALA A 977 -2.58 13.58 8.20
N ARG A 978 -2.35 14.83 8.62
CA ARG A 978 -1.12 15.56 8.40
C ARG A 978 -0.16 15.21 9.53
N GLN A 979 1.06 14.77 9.21
CA GLN A 979 2.03 14.35 10.22
C GLN A 979 3.30 15.19 10.13
N PHE A 980 3.86 15.54 11.27
CA PHE A 980 5.16 16.21 11.40
C PHE A 980 6.06 15.33 12.25
N THR A 981 7.21 14.95 11.73
CA THR A 981 8.11 14.00 12.38
C THR A 981 9.54 14.53 12.42
N PHE A 982 10.20 14.34 13.55
CA PHE A 982 11.63 14.49 13.71
C PHE A 982 12.27 13.12 13.85
N GLY A 983 13.39 12.88 13.14
CA GLY A 983 14.09 11.60 13.17
C GLY A 983 15.60 11.72 13.36
N LEU A 984 16.16 10.67 13.95
CA LEU A 984 17.58 10.49 14.20
C LEU A 984 17.98 9.07 13.75
N ASP A 985 18.94 8.97 12.84
CA ASP A 985 19.56 7.71 12.43
C ASP A 985 21.02 7.69 12.94
N LEU A 986 21.40 6.61 13.62
CA LEU A 986 22.76 6.35 14.07
C LEU A 986 23.28 5.06 13.44
N THR A 987 24.48 5.09 12.90
CA THR A 987 25.20 3.91 12.40
C THR A 987 26.48 3.73 13.20
N PHE A 988 26.72 2.50 13.68
CA PHE A 988 27.88 2.14 14.48
C PHE A 988 28.86 1.28 13.70
#